data_249f9bfbd090db00cb0d70857f060961
#
_entry.id   249f9bfbd090db00cb0d70857f060961
#
_cell.length_a   1.000
_cell.length_b   1.000
_cell.length_c   1.000
_cell.angle_alpha   90.00
_cell.angle_beta   90.00
_cell.angle_gamma   90.00
#
_symmetry.space_group_name_H-M   'P 1'
#
loop_
_entity.id
_entity.type
_entity.pdbx_description
1 polymer ?
#
loop_
_entity_poly.entity_id
_entity_poly.type
_entity_poly.pdbx_seq_one_letter_code
_entity_poly.pdbx_strand_id
1 'polypeptide(L)'
;MDNQAPNNYNNGNYNGGNNYNNGNNGNNGNNGNNGGNNGGKKDNHNGQMILGFIMVTLVALFFLSFFANRFSQMSSKETTYSEFLKQLEKNNVKTVEFSNYEMDYTLVDDKKPYEITYYTGIVNDPDLITTLKSAKTSEGKAIEISASVPDNTSAWLVNILSFVIPLVLIWILFGFLMRRMGGGATGVGKSTAKVYVEKTTGVTFKDVAGQDEAKESLQEVVDFLHNPKKYSDIGAKLPKGALLVGPPGTGKTLLAKAVAGEAKVPFFSLAGSDFVEMFVGVGASRVRDLFKEAQKMAPCIIFIDEIDAIGKSRDSRYGGGNDEREQTLNQLLAEMDGFDASKGILILAATNRPEVLDKALLRPGRFDRRIIVDKPDLKGRLETLKVHSKDVHMDETVDLDALALATAGLVGSDLANMINEAAINAVKNGRKFVNQSDLFEAFELVAVGGKEKKDRVMSDKERKIVSYHEVGHALVSALQKNTEPVQKITIVPRTMGALGYTLQTPEEEKYLETKDELLAKITTFMAGRAAEVLVFHSATSGAANDIENATKIARAMVTMYGMSDTFGMMCLATVENQYLDGRAGLICGEDTAGQIDKEVLSIINNSYNEAMQMLTENREILDHISEYLYEKETITGKEFMKIFREMKGLPQEEDKEALMPDDTEKDKKDSKAAFVSDDMFED
;
A
#
# COMPACT_ATOMS: atom_id res chain seq x y z
N MET A 1 44.78 -28.89 -9.14
CA MET A 1 44.93 -29.35 -7.75
C MET A 1 43.87 -28.58 -6.99
N ASP A 2 42.64 -29.08 -6.96
CA ASP A 2 42.03 -29.83 -5.86
C ASP A 2 41.77 -28.92 -4.65
N ASN A 3 40.65 -28.68 -4.10
CA ASN A 3 39.44 -29.47 -3.92
C ASN A 3 38.32 -28.62 -3.22
N GLN A 4 37.10 -28.80 -3.69
CA GLN A 4 35.88 -29.14 -2.93
C GLN A 4 35.16 -28.09 -2.09
N ALA A 5 33.91 -27.88 -2.53
CA ALA A 5 32.71 -27.49 -1.78
C ALA A 5 32.26 -28.60 -0.77
N PRO A 6 31.12 -28.55 -0.11
CA PRO A 6 30.06 -27.52 0.08
C PRO A 6 29.58 -27.41 1.55
N ASN A 7 28.75 -26.45 1.87
CA ASN A 7 27.89 -26.58 3.06
C ASN A 7 26.45 -26.06 2.82
N ASN A 8 25.57 -26.99 2.91
CA ASN A 8 24.13 -26.91 3.10
C ASN A 8 23.80 -26.20 4.42
N TYR A 9 22.84 -25.30 4.42
CA TYR A 9 22.04 -25.04 5.59
C TYR A 9 20.54 -25.07 5.28
N ASN A 10 19.92 -25.86 6.07
CA ASN A 10 18.59 -26.43 6.13
C ASN A 10 17.52 -25.38 6.47
N ASN A 11 16.38 -25.47 5.79
CA ASN A 11 15.12 -24.81 6.13
C ASN A 11 14.54 -25.38 7.43
N GLY A 12 14.23 -24.50 8.36
CA GLY A 12 13.42 -24.78 9.55
C GLY A 12 12.08 -24.05 9.48
N ASN A 13 11.04 -24.79 9.15
CA ASN A 13 9.63 -24.41 9.30
C ASN A 13 9.28 -24.30 10.78
N TYR A 14 8.71 -23.19 11.21
CA TYR A 14 7.93 -23.11 12.44
C TYR A 14 6.51 -22.63 12.13
N ASN A 15 5.62 -23.61 12.22
CA ASN A 15 4.18 -23.44 12.34
C ASN A 15 3.85 -23.24 13.84
N GLY A 16 3.17 -22.17 14.18
CA GLY A 16 2.67 -21.93 15.54
C GLY A 16 1.30 -21.24 15.45
N GLY A 17 0.26 -22.05 15.43
CA GLY A 17 -1.11 -21.57 15.61
C GLY A 17 -1.37 -21.19 17.05
N ASN A 18 -2.13 -20.15 17.28
CA ASN A 18 -2.88 -19.96 18.51
C ASN A 18 -4.28 -19.44 18.22
N ASN A 19 -5.21 -20.35 18.49
CA ASN A 19 -6.63 -20.14 18.68
C ASN A 19 -6.86 -19.35 19.98
N TYR A 20 -7.62 -18.29 19.96
CA TYR A 20 -8.38 -17.82 21.12
C TYR A 20 -9.83 -17.56 20.72
N ASN A 21 -10.64 -18.49 21.18
CA ASN A 21 -12.08 -18.42 21.34
C ASN A 21 -12.39 -17.60 22.60
N ASN A 22 -13.25 -16.62 22.57
CA ASN A 22 -14.07 -16.28 23.71
C ASN A 22 -15.36 -15.57 23.28
N GLY A 23 -16.46 -16.23 23.57
CA GLY A 23 -17.80 -15.69 23.49
C GLY A 23 -18.16 -14.84 24.71
N ASN A 24 -19.17 -14.00 24.54
CA ASN A 24 -20.28 -13.79 25.47
C ASN A 24 -21.24 -12.76 24.85
N ASN A 25 -22.46 -13.16 24.57
CA ASN A 25 -23.73 -13.07 25.32
C ASN A 25 -24.14 -11.65 25.81
N GLY A 26 -25.36 -11.23 25.42
CA GLY A 26 -26.09 -10.10 26.02
C GLY A 26 -27.05 -9.44 25.05
N ASN A 27 -28.14 -9.90 24.79
CA ASN A 27 -29.58 -9.83 25.12
C ASN A 27 -30.18 -8.40 25.28
N ASN A 28 -31.41 -8.27 24.76
CA ASN A 28 -32.46 -7.25 24.95
C ASN A 28 -32.35 -5.99 24.08
N GLY A 29 -33.39 -5.56 23.40
CA GLY A 29 -34.81 -5.80 23.47
C GLY A 29 -35.56 -4.65 22.83
N ASN A 30 -36.61 -5.01 22.17
CA ASN A 30 -37.86 -4.25 22.07
C ASN A 30 -38.12 -3.20 20.98
N ASN A 31 -39.02 -3.56 20.12
CA ASN A 31 -40.28 -2.91 19.72
C ASN A 31 -40.28 -1.62 18.89
N GLY A 32 -40.96 -1.71 17.76
CA GLY A 32 -41.42 -0.55 17.00
C GLY A 32 -42.02 -0.95 15.64
N ASN A 33 -43.26 -1.33 15.71
CA ASN A 33 -44.25 -1.56 14.65
C ASN A 33 -44.35 -0.34 13.71
N ASN A 34 -44.25 -0.48 12.37
CA ASN A 34 -45.31 0.09 11.53
C ASN A 34 -45.25 -0.47 10.08
N GLY A 35 -46.42 -0.75 9.56
CA GLY A 35 -46.68 -1.44 8.35
C GLY A 35 -46.47 -0.61 7.05
N GLY A 36 -46.27 -1.31 5.97
CA GLY A 36 -46.20 -0.79 4.61
C GLY A 36 -46.22 -1.95 3.63
N ASN A 37 -47.38 -2.26 3.18
CA ASN A 37 -47.76 -3.20 2.12
C ASN A 37 -47.01 -2.91 0.82
N ASN A 38 -46.32 -3.91 0.16
CA ASN A 38 -46.45 -4.11 -1.28
C ASN A 38 -45.80 -5.40 -1.79
N GLY A 39 -46.53 -6.13 -2.58
CA GLY A 39 -46.13 -6.85 -3.78
C GLY A 39 -45.21 -8.06 -3.60
N GLY A 40 -45.80 -9.23 -3.34
CA GLY A 40 -45.11 -10.51 -3.36
C GLY A 40 -44.51 -10.87 -4.72
N LYS A 41 -43.20 -11.10 -4.73
CA LYS A 41 -42.54 -12.03 -5.65
C LYS A 41 -42.35 -13.34 -4.91
N LYS A 42 -43.08 -14.37 -5.36
CA LYS A 42 -42.91 -15.75 -4.94
C LYS A 42 -41.47 -16.18 -5.26
N ASP A 43 -40.65 -16.27 -4.26
CA ASP A 43 -39.33 -16.88 -4.37
C ASP A 43 -39.49 -18.40 -4.53
N ASN A 44 -39.07 -18.91 -5.70
CA ASN A 44 -39.05 -20.33 -6.06
C ASN A 44 -37.96 -21.08 -5.27
N HIS A 45 -37.99 -21.04 -3.95
CA HIS A 45 -37.07 -21.80 -3.10
C HIS A 45 -37.27 -23.33 -3.17
N ASN A 46 -38.50 -23.78 -3.53
CA ASN A 46 -38.79 -25.20 -3.66
C ASN A 46 -38.11 -25.87 -4.85
N GLY A 47 -37.84 -25.15 -5.96
CA GLY A 47 -37.13 -25.71 -7.11
C GLY A 47 -35.66 -26.01 -6.86
N GLN A 48 -35.00 -25.27 -5.96
CA GLN A 48 -33.59 -25.49 -5.64
C GLN A 48 -33.39 -26.68 -4.70
N MET A 49 -34.28 -26.91 -3.77
CA MET A 49 -34.22 -28.08 -2.89
C MET A 49 -34.51 -29.38 -3.65
N ILE A 50 -35.48 -29.37 -4.59
CA ILE A 50 -35.81 -30.56 -5.42
C ILE A 50 -34.60 -30.92 -6.30
N LEU A 51 -33.90 -29.95 -6.89
CA LEU A 51 -32.75 -30.21 -7.74
C LEU A 51 -31.55 -30.73 -6.93
N GLY A 52 -31.36 -30.22 -5.72
CA GLY A 52 -30.35 -30.71 -4.79
C GLY A 52 -30.63 -32.15 -4.35
N PHE A 53 -31.90 -32.48 -4.11
CA PHE A 53 -32.32 -33.84 -3.74
C PHE A 53 -32.12 -34.83 -4.90
N ILE A 54 -32.44 -34.43 -6.15
CA ILE A 54 -32.20 -35.24 -7.35
C ILE A 54 -30.71 -35.49 -7.55
N MET A 55 -29.88 -34.48 -7.36
CA MET A 55 -28.43 -34.63 -7.50
C MET A 55 -27.83 -35.55 -6.44
N VAL A 56 -28.25 -35.43 -5.21
CA VAL A 56 -27.79 -36.33 -4.12
C VAL A 56 -28.26 -37.76 -4.35
N THR A 57 -29.50 -37.98 -4.84
CA THR A 57 -30.00 -39.33 -5.20
C THR A 57 -29.25 -39.93 -6.40
N LEU A 58 -28.91 -39.16 -7.42
CA LEU A 58 -28.10 -39.63 -8.55
C LEU A 58 -26.66 -40.00 -8.16
N VAL A 59 -26.03 -39.20 -7.31
CA VAL A 59 -24.72 -39.51 -6.73
C VAL A 59 -24.80 -40.77 -5.83
N ALA A 60 -25.83 -40.89 -5.03
CA ALA A 60 -26.05 -42.11 -4.20
C ALA A 60 -26.27 -43.37 -5.07
N LEU A 61 -27.06 -43.28 -6.15
CA LEU A 61 -27.25 -44.37 -7.09
C LEU A 61 -25.95 -44.74 -7.84
N PHE A 62 -25.14 -43.75 -8.21
CA PHE A 62 -23.83 -44.01 -8.79
C PHE A 62 -22.89 -44.72 -7.82
N PHE A 63 -22.84 -44.29 -6.55
CA PHE A 63 -22.07 -44.99 -5.52
C PHE A 63 -22.61 -46.37 -5.24
N LEU A 64 -23.95 -46.57 -5.21
CA LEU A 64 -24.56 -47.87 -5.03
C LEU A 64 -24.20 -48.84 -6.18
N SER A 65 -24.24 -48.37 -7.43
CA SER A 65 -23.83 -49.15 -8.60
C SER A 65 -22.33 -49.46 -8.58
N PHE A 66 -21.50 -48.49 -8.20
CA PHE A 66 -20.05 -48.72 -8.05
C PHE A 66 -19.73 -49.72 -6.94
N PHE A 67 -20.42 -49.66 -5.80
CA PHE A 67 -20.25 -50.61 -4.70
C PHE A 67 -20.84 -51.98 -5.04
N ALA A 68 -21.96 -52.06 -5.75
CA ALA A 68 -22.53 -53.36 -6.17
C ALA A 68 -21.56 -54.10 -7.12
N ASN A 69 -20.94 -53.43 -8.09
CA ASN A 69 -19.92 -54.00 -8.95
C ASN A 69 -18.65 -54.44 -8.18
N ARG A 70 -18.28 -53.72 -7.13
CA ARG A 70 -17.16 -54.10 -6.27
C ARG A 70 -17.49 -55.29 -5.40
N PHE A 71 -18.76 -55.41 -4.98
CA PHE A 71 -19.20 -56.51 -4.14
C PHE A 71 -19.28 -57.84 -4.91
N SER A 72 -19.69 -57.82 -6.18
CA SER A 72 -19.69 -59.01 -7.05
C SER A 72 -18.28 -59.55 -7.31
N GLN A 73 -17.28 -58.69 -7.40
CA GLN A 73 -15.86 -59.08 -7.53
C GLN A 73 -15.26 -59.67 -6.24
N MET A 74 -15.88 -59.47 -5.09
CA MET A 74 -15.43 -60.05 -3.81
C MET A 74 -15.96 -61.46 -3.58
N SER A 75 -16.97 -61.93 -4.33
CA SER A 75 -17.56 -63.29 -4.22
C SER A 75 -16.98 -64.28 -5.22
N SER A 76 -16.10 -63.87 -6.13
CA SER A 76 -15.40 -64.75 -7.08
C SER A 76 -13.89 -64.74 -6.87
N LYS A 77 -13.26 -65.91 -6.96
CA LYS A 77 -11.81 -66.09 -6.76
C LYS A 77 -11.20 -66.93 -7.85
N GLU A 78 -10.21 -66.39 -8.54
CA GLU A 78 -9.43 -67.10 -9.53
C GLU A 78 -8.59 -68.23 -8.89
N THR A 79 -8.60 -69.42 -9.51
CA THR A 79 -7.82 -70.58 -9.09
C THR A 79 -7.20 -71.29 -10.28
N THR A 80 -6.26 -72.18 -10.04
CA THR A 80 -5.66 -73.00 -11.11
C THR A 80 -6.45 -74.29 -11.27
N TYR A 81 -6.44 -74.83 -12.53
CA TYR A 81 -7.05 -76.14 -12.81
C TYR A 81 -6.49 -77.27 -11.92
N SER A 82 -5.21 -77.22 -11.61
CA SER A 82 -4.58 -78.20 -10.68
C SER A 82 -5.12 -78.09 -9.26
N GLU A 83 -5.50 -76.92 -8.80
CA GLU A 83 -6.09 -76.74 -7.49
C GLU A 83 -7.55 -77.24 -7.48
N PHE A 84 -8.31 -76.99 -8.57
CA PHE A 84 -9.63 -77.60 -8.75
C PHE A 84 -9.57 -79.14 -8.67
N LEU A 85 -8.66 -79.82 -9.39
CA LEU A 85 -8.49 -81.24 -9.34
C LEU A 85 -8.18 -81.73 -7.92
N LYS A 86 -7.34 -81.06 -7.18
CA LYS A 86 -7.09 -81.39 -5.75
C LYS A 86 -8.32 -81.26 -4.87
N GLN A 87 -9.19 -80.25 -5.12
CA GLN A 87 -10.43 -80.12 -4.39
C GLN A 87 -11.44 -81.22 -4.78
N LEU A 88 -11.42 -81.62 -6.04
CA LEU A 88 -12.22 -82.69 -6.56
C LEU A 88 -11.84 -84.09 -5.92
N GLU A 89 -10.54 -84.38 -5.85
CA GLU A 89 -9.99 -85.57 -5.17
C GLU A 89 -10.34 -85.62 -3.69
N LYS A 90 -10.44 -84.48 -3.04
CA LYS A 90 -10.86 -84.32 -1.64
C LYS A 90 -12.38 -84.45 -1.40
N ASN A 91 -13.16 -84.66 -2.48
CA ASN A 91 -14.62 -84.65 -2.47
C ASN A 91 -15.24 -83.34 -1.93
N ASN A 92 -14.55 -82.20 -2.15
CA ASN A 92 -14.94 -80.95 -1.60
C ASN A 92 -15.65 -80.03 -2.60
N VAL A 93 -15.82 -80.45 -3.84
CA VAL A 93 -16.50 -79.72 -4.90
C VAL A 93 -18.01 -79.95 -4.83
N LYS A 94 -18.81 -78.87 -4.79
CA LYS A 94 -20.29 -78.98 -4.63
C LYS A 94 -20.97 -78.81 -6.03
N THR A 95 -20.65 -77.76 -6.77
CA THR A 95 -21.22 -77.50 -8.09
C THR A 95 -20.09 -77.15 -9.09
N VAL A 96 -20.29 -77.49 -10.36
CA VAL A 96 -19.40 -77.07 -11.43
C VAL A 96 -20.26 -76.56 -12.59
N GLU A 97 -19.98 -75.30 -12.99
CA GLU A 97 -20.65 -74.66 -14.12
C GLU A 97 -19.63 -74.36 -15.22
N PHE A 98 -19.92 -74.80 -16.44
CA PHE A 98 -19.07 -74.56 -17.62
C PHE A 98 -19.59 -73.34 -18.38
N SER A 99 -18.76 -72.35 -18.58
CA SER A 99 -18.96 -71.22 -19.48
C SER A 99 -18.07 -71.38 -20.72
N ASN A 100 -18.12 -70.44 -21.67
CA ASN A 100 -17.35 -70.53 -22.93
C ASN A 100 -15.83 -70.51 -22.71
N TYR A 101 -15.33 -69.84 -21.70
CA TYR A 101 -13.92 -69.60 -21.47
C TYR A 101 -13.40 -69.99 -20.09
N GLU A 102 -14.32 -70.27 -19.16
CA GLU A 102 -14.00 -70.52 -17.78
C GLU A 102 -14.94 -71.61 -17.19
N MET A 103 -14.47 -72.26 -16.18
CA MET A 103 -15.22 -73.24 -15.41
C MET A 103 -15.28 -72.73 -13.99
N ASP A 104 -16.51 -72.49 -13.52
CA ASP A 104 -16.85 -72.01 -12.18
C ASP A 104 -17.17 -73.23 -11.26
N TYR A 105 -16.72 -73.20 -10.04
CA TYR A 105 -17.04 -74.25 -9.10
C TYR A 105 -17.22 -73.69 -7.66
N THR A 106 -18.04 -74.37 -6.85
CA THR A 106 -18.23 -74.03 -5.42
C THR A 106 -17.79 -75.20 -4.56
N LEU A 107 -17.36 -74.88 -3.34
CA LEU A 107 -16.84 -75.85 -2.38
C LEU A 107 -17.90 -76.16 -1.27
N VAL A 108 -17.89 -77.42 -0.73
CA VAL A 108 -18.79 -77.81 0.35
C VAL A 108 -18.38 -77.18 1.70
N ASP A 109 -17.09 -77.01 1.92
CA ASP A 109 -16.52 -76.60 3.24
C ASP A 109 -16.27 -75.12 3.41
N ASP A 110 -16.92 -74.24 2.62
CA ASP A 110 -16.71 -72.82 2.74
C ASP A 110 -17.51 -72.22 3.92
N LYS A 111 -16.86 -72.14 5.10
CA LYS A 111 -17.44 -71.69 6.40
C LYS A 111 -17.69 -70.18 6.43
N LYS A 112 -17.85 -69.51 5.29
CA LYS A 112 -18.11 -68.06 5.21
C LYS A 112 -19.59 -67.78 5.09
N PRO A 113 -20.06 -66.58 5.54
CA PRO A 113 -21.48 -66.21 5.48
C PRO A 113 -22.05 -66.03 4.07
N TYR A 114 -21.22 -66.17 3.02
CA TYR A 114 -21.59 -66.09 1.61
C TYR A 114 -20.80 -67.12 0.80
N GLU A 115 -21.45 -67.72 -0.19
CA GLU A 115 -20.87 -68.76 -1.06
C GLU A 115 -19.84 -68.12 -1.99
N ILE A 116 -18.61 -68.62 -2.01
CA ILE A 116 -17.55 -68.15 -2.90
C ILE A 116 -17.51 -68.99 -4.15
N THR A 117 -17.63 -68.38 -5.32
CA THR A 117 -17.46 -69.04 -6.59
C THR A 117 -15.99 -68.97 -7.00
N TYR A 118 -15.40 -70.11 -7.18
CA TYR A 118 -14.01 -70.23 -7.70
C TYR A 118 -14.08 -70.44 -9.19
N TYR A 119 -13.23 -69.76 -9.97
CA TYR A 119 -13.20 -69.90 -11.40
C TYR A 119 -11.80 -70.25 -11.90
N THR A 120 -11.74 -71.07 -12.97
CA THR A 120 -10.49 -71.43 -13.66
C THR A 120 -10.73 -71.56 -15.15
N GLY A 121 -9.68 -71.31 -15.97
CA GLY A 121 -9.77 -71.52 -17.41
C GLY A 121 -10.05 -72.98 -17.80
N ILE A 122 -10.79 -73.16 -18.86
CA ILE A 122 -11.12 -74.47 -19.37
C ILE A 122 -9.86 -75.14 -19.93
N VAL A 123 -9.53 -76.33 -19.42
CA VAL A 123 -8.47 -77.19 -19.96
C VAL A 123 -9.11 -78.31 -20.75
N ASN A 124 -8.59 -78.65 -21.94
CA ASN A 124 -9.14 -79.74 -22.74
C ASN A 124 -8.69 -81.09 -22.19
N ASP A 125 -9.42 -81.51 -21.16
CA ASP A 125 -9.23 -82.77 -20.46
C ASP A 125 -10.38 -83.71 -20.86
N PRO A 126 -10.13 -84.80 -21.68
CA PRO A 126 -11.17 -85.70 -22.16
C PRO A 126 -11.86 -86.47 -21.04
N ASP A 127 -11.18 -86.72 -19.92
CA ASP A 127 -11.67 -87.53 -18.84
C ASP A 127 -12.40 -86.70 -17.76
N LEU A 128 -12.36 -85.41 -17.82
CA LEU A 128 -12.92 -84.47 -16.82
C LEU A 128 -14.41 -84.75 -16.57
N ILE A 129 -15.23 -84.86 -17.61
CA ILE A 129 -16.67 -85.08 -17.49
C ILE A 129 -16.99 -86.43 -16.91
N THR A 130 -16.19 -87.45 -17.24
CA THR A 130 -16.33 -88.83 -16.72
C THR A 130 -15.96 -88.86 -15.22
N THR A 131 -14.92 -88.17 -14.87
CA THR A 131 -14.45 -88.00 -13.50
C THR A 131 -15.46 -87.22 -12.64
N LEU A 132 -16.01 -86.13 -13.13
CA LEU A 132 -17.04 -85.35 -12.44
C LEU A 132 -18.33 -86.16 -12.22
N LYS A 133 -18.77 -87.01 -13.20
CA LYS A 133 -19.96 -87.84 -13.06
C LYS A 133 -19.79 -88.93 -12.02
N SER A 134 -18.57 -89.42 -11.82
CA SER A 134 -18.24 -90.47 -10.86
C SER A 134 -17.91 -89.94 -9.46
N ALA A 135 -17.53 -88.68 -9.36
CA ALA A 135 -17.16 -88.02 -8.12
C ALA A 135 -18.39 -87.70 -7.28
N LYS A 136 -18.23 -87.76 -5.95
CA LYS A 136 -19.26 -87.42 -5.00
C LYS A 136 -18.74 -86.33 -4.07
N THR A 137 -19.66 -85.53 -3.53
CA THR A 137 -19.33 -84.54 -2.49
C THR A 137 -18.97 -85.24 -1.15
N SER A 138 -18.36 -84.55 -0.24
CA SER A 138 -18.05 -85.01 1.10
C SER A 138 -19.35 -85.52 1.87
N GLU A 139 -20.50 -85.04 1.43
CA GLU A 139 -21.80 -85.48 1.92
C GLU A 139 -22.39 -86.68 1.16
N GLY A 140 -21.67 -87.26 0.23
CA GLY A 140 -22.09 -88.40 -0.58
C GLY A 140 -23.08 -88.12 -1.70
N LYS A 141 -23.37 -86.86 -2.00
CA LYS A 141 -24.23 -86.39 -3.10
C LYS A 141 -23.44 -86.31 -4.39
N ALA A 142 -24.11 -86.44 -5.54
CA ALA A 142 -23.46 -86.19 -6.85
C ALA A 142 -23.17 -84.74 -7.00
N ILE A 143 -22.07 -84.42 -7.70
CA ILE A 143 -21.72 -83.02 -8.05
C ILE A 143 -22.74 -82.54 -9.07
N GLU A 144 -23.29 -81.34 -8.82
CA GLU A 144 -24.19 -80.70 -9.77
C GLU A 144 -23.37 -80.04 -10.92
N ILE A 145 -23.63 -80.49 -12.16
CA ILE A 145 -22.92 -80.04 -13.35
C ILE A 145 -23.89 -79.27 -14.25
N SER A 146 -23.61 -78.07 -14.50
CA SER A 146 -24.36 -77.17 -15.38
C SER A 146 -23.47 -76.52 -16.44
N ALA A 147 -24.06 -76.04 -17.52
CA ALA A 147 -23.37 -75.24 -18.50
C ALA A 147 -24.22 -73.98 -18.85
N SER A 148 -23.62 -72.85 -18.79
CA SER A 148 -24.32 -71.61 -19.15
C SER A 148 -24.38 -71.48 -20.68
N VAL A 149 -25.60 -71.16 -21.19
CA VAL A 149 -25.80 -70.83 -22.58
C VAL A 149 -25.72 -69.30 -22.70
N PRO A 150 -24.77 -68.75 -23.46
CA PRO A 150 -24.64 -67.34 -23.57
C PRO A 150 -25.88 -66.73 -24.32
N ASP A 151 -26.63 -65.89 -23.61
CA ASP A 151 -27.70 -65.12 -24.23
C ASP A 151 -27.09 -63.82 -24.80
N ASN A 152 -26.74 -63.85 -26.07
CA ASN A 152 -26.08 -62.75 -26.77
C ASN A 152 -26.99 -61.57 -27.16
N THR A 153 -28.31 -61.66 -26.94
CA THR A 153 -29.25 -60.70 -27.45
C THR A 153 -29.49 -59.47 -26.58
N SER A 154 -29.20 -59.52 -25.29
CA SER A 154 -29.44 -58.41 -24.37
C SER A 154 -28.17 -57.71 -23.87
N ALA A 155 -27.03 -58.37 -23.83
CA ALA A 155 -25.79 -57.85 -23.21
C ALA A 155 -25.22 -56.61 -23.92
N TRP A 156 -25.26 -56.58 -25.27
CA TRP A 156 -24.77 -55.41 -26.03
C TRP A 156 -25.67 -54.17 -25.84
N LEU A 157 -27.01 -54.38 -25.76
CA LEU A 157 -27.98 -53.32 -25.52
C LEU A 157 -27.83 -52.71 -24.14
N VAL A 158 -27.63 -53.53 -23.10
CA VAL A 158 -27.37 -53.11 -21.72
C VAL A 158 -26.04 -52.35 -21.63
N ASN A 159 -25.01 -52.79 -22.31
CA ASN A 159 -23.73 -52.10 -22.36
C ASN A 159 -23.78 -50.78 -23.06
N ILE A 160 -24.47 -50.69 -24.22
CA ILE A 160 -24.66 -49.38 -24.92
C ILE A 160 -25.53 -48.47 -24.08
N LEU A 161 -26.59 -48.95 -23.46
CA LEU A 161 -27.47 -48.10 -22.64
C LEU A 161 -26.75 -47.59 -21.38
N SER A 162 -25.88 -48.39 -20.80
CA SER A 162 -25.07 -48.00 -19.64
C SER A 162 -24.04 -46.90 -19.95
N PHE A 163 -23.58 -46.78 -21.22
CA PHE A 163 -22.72 -45.71 -21.67
C PHE A 163 -23.49 -44.50 -22.18
N VAL A 164 -24.55 -44.69 -22.93
CA VAL A 164 -25.31 -43.62 -23.59
C VAL A 164 -26.16 -42.82 -22.60
N ILE A 165 -26.79 -43.50 -21.62
CA ILE A 165 -27.66 -42.80 -20.66
C ILE A 165 -26.87 -41.79 -19.82
N PRO A 166 -25.72 -42.10 -19.23
CA PRO A 166 -24.88 -41.11 -18.49
C PRO A 166 -24.41 -39.96 -19.36
N LEU A 167 -24.03 -40.22 -20.63
CA LEU A 167 -23.59 -39.20 -21.58
C LEU A 167 -24.74 -38.23 -21.94
N VAL A 168 -25.94 -38.76 -22.19
CA VAL A 168 -27.13 -37.92 -22.47
C VAL A 168 -27.53 -37.12 -21.25
N LEU A 169 -27.45 -37.71 -20.04
CA LEU A 169 -27.74 -37.00 -18.80
C LEU A 169 -26.71 -35.90 -18.52
N ILE A 170 -25.43 -36.18 -18.77
CA ILE A 170 -24.35 -35.16 -18.67
C ILE A 170 -24.58 -34.03 -19.68
N TRP A 171 -25.00 -34.37 -20.90
CA TRP A 171 -25.29 -33.38 -21.97
C TRP A 171 -26.52 -32.52 -21.62
N ILE A 172 -27.57 -33.12 -21.07
CA ILE A 172 -28.77 -32.41 -20.60
C ILE A 172 -28.40 -31.53 -19.37
N LEU A 173 -27.62 -32.06 -18.44
CA LEU A 173 -27.16 -31.33 -17.27
C LEU A 173 -26.22 -30.16 -17.66
N PHE A 174 -25.32 -30.38 -18.62
CA PHE A 174 -24.44 -29.35 -19.17
C PHE A 174 -25.24 -28.29 -19.93
N GLY A 175 -26.22 -28.69 -20.74
CA GLY A 175 -27.14 -27.77 -21.42
C GLY A 175 -28.00 -26.95 -20.44
N PHE A 176 -28.44 -27.56 -19.35
CA PHE A 176 -29.16 -26.86 -18.26
C PHE A 176 -28.27 -25.92 -17.48
N LEU A 177 -27.04 -26.37 -17.16
CA LEU A 177 -26.01 -25.52 -16.51
C LEU A 177 -25.62 -24.36 -17.42
N MET A 178 -25.38 -24.59 -18.70
CA MET A 178 -25.09 -23.55 -19.68
C MET A 178 -26.28 -22.58 -19.90
N ARG A 179 -27.53 -23.05 -19.89
CA ARG A 179 -28.70 -22.16 -19.87
C ARG A 179 -28.80 -21.30 -18.62
N ARG A 180 -28.40 -21.85 -17.48
CA ARG A 180 -28.37 -21.12 -16.21
C ARG A 180 -27.14 -20.20 -16.09
N MET A 181 -26.00 -20.59 -16.63
CA MET A 181 -24.79 -19.76 -16.75
C MET A 181 -24.90 -18.76 -17.92
N GLY A 182 -25.59 -19.08 -19.00
CA GLY A 182 -25.79 -18.21 -20.16
C GLY A 182 -26.64 -16.98 -19.84
N GLY A 183 -27.46 -16.99 -18.79
CA GLY A 183 -28.13 -15.80 -18.25
C GLY A 183 -27.19 -14.93 -17.37
N GLY A 184 -26.04 -15.45 -16.93
CA GLY A 184 -25.05 -14.76 -16.11
C GLY A 184 -23.76 -14.39 -16.84
N ALA A 185 -23.40 -15.10 -17.92
CA ALA A 185 -22.16 -14.84 -18.66
C ALA A 185 -22.22 -13.56 -19.52
N THR A 186 -23.41 -13.05 -19.85
CA THR A 186 -23.59 -11.72 -20.43
C THR A 186 -23.53 -10.61 -19.35
N GLY A 187 -23.47 -10.96 -18.07
CA GLY A 187 -23.32 -10.03 -16.94
C GLY A 187 -21.87 -9.84 -16.45
N VAL A 188 -20.89 -10.62 -16.92
CA VAL A 188 -19.48 -10.46 -16.55
C VAL A 188 -18.89 -9.13 -17.07
N GLY A 189 -19.55 -8.48 -18.04
CA GLY A 189 -19.16 -7.16 -18.53
C GLY A 189 -19.95 -5.98 -17.94
N LYS A 190 -20.97 -6.22 -17.10
CA LYS A 190 -21.63 -5.12 -16.36
C LYS A 190 -20.92 -4.95 -15.03
N SER A 191 -19.97 -4.05 -15.01
CA SER A 191 -19.32 -3.56 -13.80
C SER A 191 -20.39 -3.08 -12.82
N THR A 192 -20.51 -3.74 -11.66
CA THR A 192 -21.22 -3.22 -10.48
C THR A 192 -20.33 -2.27 -9.68
N ALA A 193 -19.28 -1.70 -10.29
CA ALA A 193 -18.49 -0.67 -9.65
C ALA A 193 -19.44 0.50 -9.36
N LYS A 194 -19.66 0.75 -8.08
CA LYS A 194 -20.36 1.94 -7.63
C LYS A 194 -19.49 3.14 -8.02
N VAL A 195 -19.82 3.77 -9.11
CA VAL A 195 -19.29 5.09 -9.44
C VAL A 195 -19.75 6.02 -8.31
N TYR A 196 -18.80 6.49 -7.52
CA TYR A 196 -19.11 7.45 -6.47
C TYR A 196 -19.41 8.80 -7.12
N VAL A 197 -20.70 9.14 -7.17
CA VAL A 197 -21.18 10.43 -7.69
C VAL A 197 -21.60 11.27 -6.51
N GLU A 198 -20.84 12.29 -6.21
CA GLU A 198 -21.22 13.35 -5.27
C GLU A 198 -21.95 14.45 -6.08
N LYS A 199 -23.25 14.62 -5.87
CA LYS A 199 -24.01 15.66 -6.57
C LYS A 199 -23.55 17.08 -6.16
N THR A 200 -23.12 17.23 -4.92
CA THR A 200 -22.50 18.45 -4.38
C THR A 200 -21.44 18.03 -3.38
N THR A 201 -20.22 18.53 -3.54
CA THR A 201 -19.11 18.19 -2.66
C THR A 201 -19.14 18.93 -1.32
N GLY A 202 -19.84 20.06 -1.25
CA GLY A 202 -19.89 20.93 -0.05
C GLY A 202 -18.57 21.62 0.27
N VAL A 203 -17.49 21.34 -0.49
CA VAL A 203 -16.15 21.90 -0.31
C VAL A 203 -15.90 22.97 -1.36
N THR A 204 -15.35 24.12 -0.97
CA THR A 204 -15.02 25.26 -1.85
C THR A 204 -13.54 25.63 -1.72
N PHE A 205 -13.04 26.55 -2.52
CA PHE A 205 -11.66 27.06 -2.40
C PHE A 205 -11.38 27.71 -1.05
N LYS A 206 -12.40 28.14 -0.31
CA LYS A 206 -12.26 28.69 1.07
C LYS A 206 -11.86 27.62 2.09
N ASP A 207 -12.15 26.36 1.78
CA ASP A 207 -11.83 25.22 2.64
C ASP A 207 -10.44 24.64 2.33
N VAL A 208 -9.78 25.14 1.27
CA VAL A 208 -8.43 24.78 0.88
C VAL A 208 -7.50 25.92 1.28
N ALA A 209 -6.63 25.69 2.24
CA ALA A 209 -5.64 26.65 2.70
C ALA A 209 -4.35 26.56 1.85
N GLY A 210 -3.69 27.69 1.66
CA GLY A 210 -2.51 27.80 0.80
C GLY A 210 -2.81 27.45 -0.65
N GLN A 211 -1.78 27.07 -1.42
CA GLN A 211 -1.90 26.63 -2.82
C GLN A 211 -2.50 27.72 -3.74
N ASP A 212 -2.13 29.00 -3.53
CA ASP A 212 -2.77 30.14 -4.21
C ASP A 212 -2.62 30.04 -5.73
N GLU A 213 -1.45 29.65 -6.26
CA GLU A 213 -1.19 29.49 -7.70
C GLU A 213 -2.01 28.33 -8.30
N ALA A 214 -2.14 27.23 -7.56
CA ALA A 214 -2.96 26.11 -8.01
C ALA A 214 -4.46 26.48 -8.01
N LYS A 215 -4.92 27.25 -7.02
CA LYS A 215 -6.30 27.77 -6.97
C LYS A 215 -6.57 28.73 -8.12
N GLU A 216 -5.66 29.66 -8.41
CA GLU A 216 -5.79 30.61 -9.51
C GLU A 216 -5.93 29.85 -10.84
N SER A 217 -5.04 28.90 -11.11
CA SER A 217 -5.09 28.07 -12.30
C SER A 217 -6.40 27.28 -12.42
N LEU A 218 -6.95 26.79 -11.29
CA LEU A 218 -8.21 26.07 -11.25
C LEU A 218 -9.43 26.97 -11.29
N GLN A 219 -9.33 28.21 -10.82
CA GLN A 219 -10.39 29.22 -10.95
C GLN A 219 -10.67 29.54 -12.42
N GLU A 220 -9.63 29.60 -13.28
CA GLU A 220 -9.81 29.71 -14.72
C GLU A 220 -10.61 28.54 -15.28
N VAL A 221 -10.37 27.32 -14.77
CA VAL A 221 -11.08 26.12 -15.20
C VAL A 221 -12.55 26.15 -14.74
N VAL A 222 -12.83 26.69 -13.54
CA VAL A 222 -14.19 26.93 -13.04
C VAL A 222 -14.95 27.95 -13.88
N ASP A 223 -14.32 29.12 -14.17
CA ASP A 223 -14.92 30.15 -15.03
C ASP A 223 -15.26 29.58 -16.42
N PHE A 224 -14.41 28.74 -16.90
CA PHE A 224 -14.60 28.02 -18.15
C PHE A 224 -15.81 27.07 -18.15
N LEU A 225 -16.02 26.31 -17.09
CA LEU A 225 -17.21 25.44 -16.95
C LEU A 225 -18.51 26.26 -16.90
N HIS A 226 -18.47 27.47 -16.31
CA HIS A 226 -19.62 28.36 -16.22
C HIS A 226 -19.87 29.12 -17.52
N ASN A 227 -18.83 29.59 -18.19
CA ASN A 227 -18.89 30.53 -19.31
C ASN A 227 -18.14 30.02 -20.56
N PRO A 228 -18.45 28.81 -21.10
CA PRO A 228 -17.68 28.21 -22.20
C PRO A 228 -17.70 29.09 -23.48
N LYS A 229 -18.78 29.85 -23.71
CA LYS A 229 -18.92 30.72 -24.88
C LYS A 229 -17.92 31.86 -24.89
N LYS A 230 -17.64 32.47 -23.75
CA LYS A 230 -16.66 33.58 -23.61
C LYS A 230 -15.27 33.21 -24.16
N TYR A 231 -14.89 31.93 -24.00
CA TYR A 231 -13.61 31.42 -24.47
C TYR A 231 -13.65 31.02 -25.96
N SER A 232 -14.76 30.35 -26.37
CA SER A 232 -14.93 29.93 -27.76
C SER A 232 -15.05 31.13 -28.75
N ASP A 233 -15.65 32.25 -28.32
CA ASP A 233 -15.86 33.40 -29.15
C ASP A 233 -14.53 34.12 -29.53
N ILE A 234 -13.50 33.97 -28.69
CA ILE A 234 -12.15 34.45 -28.94
C ILE A 234 -11.28 33.40 -29.68
N GLY A 235 -11.81 32.17 -29.87
CA GLY A 235 -11.08 31.07 -30.50
C GLY A 235 -10.19 30.28 -29.56
N ALA A 236 -10.33 30.47 -28.22
CA ALA A 236 -9.59 29.69 -27.23
C ALA A 236 -10.13 28.22 -27.23
N LYS A 237 -9.19 27.27 -27.23
CA LYS A 237 -9.53 25.86 -27.10
C LYS A 237 -9.68 25.49 -25.64
N LEU A 238 -10.78 24.83 -25.37
CA LEU A 238 -11.17 24.34 -24.05
C LEU A 238 -10.20 23.24 -23.59
N PRO A 239 -9.56 23.31 -22.40
CA PRO A 239 -8.79 22.18 -21.89
C PRO A 239 -9.73 21.00 -21.61
N LYS A 240 -9.39 19.81 -22.10
CA LYS A 240 -10.14 18.59 -21.81
C LYS A 240 -9.86 18.05 -20.43
N GLY A 241 -8.65 18.27 -19.93
CA GLY A 241 -8.25 17.79 -18.63
C GLY A 241 -7.11 18.57 -18.01
N ALA A 242 -7.03 18.50 -16.67
CA ALA A 242 -5.90 19.01 -15.89
C ALA A 242 -5.34 17.90 -14.98
N LEU A 243 -4.01 17.88 -14.86
CA LEU A 243 -3.28 16.95 -14.04
C LEU A 243 -2.74 17.66 -12.81
N LEU A 244 -3.20 17.28 -11.63
CA LEU A 244 -2.68 17.73 -10.35
C LEU A 244 -1.45 16.90 -9.98
N VAL A 245 -0.32 17.57 -9.81
CA VAL A 245 0.99 16.93 -9.58
C VAL A 245 1.59 17.46 -8.29
N GLY A 246 2.10 16.59 -7.44
CA GLY A 246 2.78 17.02 -6.21
C GLY A 246 2.93 15.90 -5.18
N PRO A 247 3.59 16.17 -4.06
CA PRO A 247 3.81 15.20 -2.99
C PRO A 247 2.50 14.63 -2.43
N PRO A 248 2.51 13.43 -1.81
CA PRO A 248 1.36 12.93 -1.06
C PRO A 248 1.03 13.89 0.10
N GLY A 249 -0.26 13.99 0.45
CA GLY A 249 -0.70 14.82 1.58
C GLY A 249 -0.82 16.32 1.31
N THR A 250 -0.53 16.81 0.10
CA THR A 250 -0.64 18.25 -0.26
C THR A 250 -2.06 18.72 -0.57
N GLY A 251 -3.07 17.83 -0.51
CA GLY A 251 -4.47 18.18 -0.69
C GLY A 251 -5.01 18.11 -2.11
N LYS A 252 -4.36 17.39 -3.05
CA LYS A 252 -4.79 17.26 -4.46
C LYS A 252 -6.24 16.80 -4.60
N THR A 253 -6.65 15.79 -3.87
CA THR A 253 -8.04 15.29 -3.86
C THR A 253 -9.02 16.31 -3.29
N LEU A 254 -8.63 17.03 -2.21
CA LEU A 254 -9.42 18.10 -1.62
C LEU A 254 -9.60 19.26 -2.61
N LEU A 255 -8.53 19.63 -3.29
CA LEU A 255 -8.55 20.69 -4.30
C LEU A 255 -9.45 20.34 -5.49
N ALA A 256 -9.43 19.07 -5.95
CA ALA A 256 -10.35 18.60 -7.00
C ALA A 256 -11.83 18.66 -6.55
N LYS A 257 -12.12 18.31 -5.31
CA LYS A 257 -13.47 18.47 -4.72
C LYS A 257 -13.89 19.93 -4.61
N ALA A 258 -12.94 20.82 -4.25
CA ALA A 258 -13.20 22.25 -4.15
C ALA A 258 -13.55 22.85 -5.53
N VAL A 259 -12.88 22.44 -6.60
CA VAL A 259 -13.22 22.84 -7.98
C VAL A 259 -14.66 22.49 -8.31
N ALA A 260 -15.10 21.27 -7.98
CA ALA A 260 -16.46 20.83 -8.24
C ALA A 260 -17.50 21.57 -7.40
N GLY A 261 -17.19 21.88 -6.15
CA GLY A 261 -18.03 22.66 -5.27
C GLY A 261 -18.15 24.13 -5.70
N GLU A 262 -17.06 24.74 -6.12
CA GLU A 262 -17.03 26.10 -6.66
C GLU A 262 -17.79 26.17 -7.99
N ALA A 263 -17.61 25.20 -8.88
CA ALA A 263 -18.33 25.08 -10.13
C ALA A 263 -19.80 24.63 -9.95
N LYS A 264 -20.19 24.14 -8.78
CA LYS A 264 -21.54 23.60 -8.48
C LYS A 264 -21.99 22.51 -9.43
N VAL A 265 -21.07 21.64 -9.85
CA VAL A 265 -21.33 20.54 -10.77
C VAL A 265 -21.13 19.17 -10.09
N PRO A 266 -21.77 18.10 -10.60
CA PRO A 266 -21.55 16.76 -10.11
C PRO A 266 -20.08 16.33 -10.21
N PHE A 267 -19.61 15.61 -9.19
CA PHE A 267 -18.25 15.13 -9.06
C PHE A 267 -18.22 13.61 -9.08
N PHE A 268 -17.54 13.04 -10.06
CA PHE A 268 -17.30 11.62 -10.19
C PHE A 268 -15.89 11.32 -9.70
N SER A 269 -15.74 10.56 -8.62
CA SER A 269 -14.43 10.25 -8.05
C SER A 269 -14.14 8.75 -8.12
N LEU A 270 -12.97 8.41 -8.68
CA LEU A 270 -12.45 7.04 -8.72
C LEU A 270 -10.95 7.06 -8.46
N ALA A 271 -10.44 5.99 -7.85
CA ALA A 271 -9.00 5.77 -7.79
C ALA A 271 -8.52 5.04 -9.05
N GLY A 272 -7.32 5.32 -9.50
CA GLY A 272 -6.71 4.60 -10.63
C GLY A 272 -6.66 3.09 -10.42
N SER A 273 -6.48 2.66 -9.17
CA SER A 273 -6.55 1.25 -8.76
C SER A 273 -7.91 0.59 -9.02
N ASP A 274 -9.01 1.35 -9.01
CA ASP A 274 -10.36 0.82 -9.26
C ASP A 274 -10.54 0.31 -10.70
N PHE A 275 -9.66 0.71 -11.60
CA PHE A 275 -9.66 0.25 -12.99
C PHE A 275 -8.76 -0.97 -13.23
N VAL A 276 -7.95 -1.37 -12.22
CA VAL A 276 -7.05 -2.53 -12.33
C VAL A 276 -7.76 -3.78 -11.84
N GLU A 277 -8.00 -4.72 -12.74
CA GLU A 277 -8.71 -5.97 -12.45
C GLU A 277 -7.89 -7.18 -12.93
N MET A 278 -8.23 -8.37 -12.40
CA MET A 278 -7.57 -9.61 -12.83
C MET A 278 -8.01 -10.08 -14.23
N PHE A 279 -9.19 -9.62 -14.70
CA PHE A 279 -9.76 -10.03 -15.97
C PHE A 279 -9.58 -8.96 -17.03
N VAL A 280 -8.94 -9.31 -18.13
CA VAL A 280 -8.69 -8.42 -19.26
C VAL A 280 -10.01 -7.86 -19.82
N GLY A 281 -10.08 -6.54 -19.97
CA GLY A 281 -11.21 -5.80 -20.54
C GLY A 281 -12.24 -5.29 -19.53
N VAL A 282 -12.18 -5.68 -18.25
CA VAL A 282 -13.09 -5.18 -17.21
C VAL A 282 -12.80 -3.72 -16.89
N GLY A 283 -11.53 -3.35 -16.72
CA GLY A 283 -11.12 -1.96 -16.51
C GLY A 283 -11.52 -1.04 -17.66
N ALA A 284 -11.29 -1.47 -18.90
CA ALA A 284 -11.72 -0.75 -20.09
C ALA A 284 -13.26 -0.57 -20.16
N SER A 285 -14.05 -1.56 -19.70
CA SER A 285 -15.50 -1.42 -19.60
C SER A 285 -15.91 -0.40 -18.56
N ARG A 286 -15.22 -0.35 -17.39
CA ARG A 286 -15.48 0.65 -16.34
C ARG A 286 -15.20 2.07 -16.83
N VAL A 287 -14.12 2.27 -17.57
CA VAL A 287 -13.83 3.57 -18.18
C VAL A 287 -14.98 4.00 -19.10
N ARG A 288 -15.43 3.13 -20.00
CA ARG A 288 -16.56 3.44 -20.89
C ARG A 288 -17.85 3.75 -20.15
N ASP A 289 -18.16 3.00 -19.11
CA ASP A 289 -19.38 3.19 -18.33
C ASP A 289 -19.31 4.51 -17.53
N LEU A 290 -18.15 4.87 -16.98
CA LEU A 290 -17.91 6.14 -16.32
C LEU A 290 -18.18 7.33 -17.26
N PHE A 291 -17.59 7.32 -18.45
CA PHE A 291 -17.78 8.40 -19.42
C PHE A 291 -19.23 8.49 -19.92
N LYS A 292 -19.91 7.36 -20.09
CA LYS A 292 -21.35 7.35 -20.44
C LYS A 292 -22.23 7.96 -19.35
N GLU A 293 -21.95 7.67 -18.08
CA GLU A 293 -22.71 8.25 -16.98
C GLU A 293 -22.38 9.76 -16.82
N ALA A 294 -21.12 10.15 -16.96
CA ALA A 294 -20.73 11.55 -16.95
C ALA A 294 -21.40 12.36 -18.07
N GLN A 295 -21.49 11.80 -19.28
CA GLN A 295 -22.18 12.44 -20.41
C GLN A 295 -23.69 12.69 -20.15
N LYS A 296 -24.33 11.84 -19.33
CA LYS A 296 -25.75 12.03 -18.95
C LYS A 296 -25.93 13.14 -17.91
N MET A 297 -24.88 13.42 -17.13
CA MET A 297 -24.91 14.36 -16.01
C MET A 297 -24.10 15.64 -16.29
N ALA A 298 -23.72 15.87 -17.54
CA ALA A 298 -22.99 17.08 -17.93
C ALA A 298 -23.84 18.35 -17.70
N PRO A 299 -23.24 19.47 -17.19
CA PRO A 299 -21.82 19.63 -16.90
C PRO A 299 -21.37 18.90 -15.62
N CYS A 300 -20.19 18.29 -15.65
CA CYS A 300 -19.65 17.53 -14.50
C CYS A 300 -18.12 17.45 -14.53
N ILE A 301 -17.54 17.04 -13.41
CA ILE A 301 -16.11 16.76 -13.28
C ILE A 301 -15.89 15.27 -13.03
N ILE A 302 -14.98 14.66 -13.80
CA ILE A 302 -14.46 13.32 -13.57
C ILE A 302 -13.09 13.49 -12.91
N PHE A 303 -12.92 12.92 -11.73
CA PHE A 303 -11.65 12.93 -11.01
C PHE A 303 -11.10 11.50 -10.91
N ILE A 304 -9.84 11.35 -11.33
CA ILE A 304 -9.10 10.07 -11.25
C ILE A 304 -7.91 10.30 -10.34
N ASP A 305 -7.98 9.78 -9.12
CA ASP A 305 -6.87 9.82 -8.19
C ASP A 305 -5.85 8.71 -8.52
N GLU A 306 -4.58 8.93 -8.20
CA GLU A 306 -3.50 7.96 -8.46
C GLU A 306 -3.51 7.43 -9.91
N ILE A 307 -3.60 8.34 -10.88
CA ILE A 307 -3.67 7.97 -12.31
C ILE A 307 -2.49 7.10 -12.77
N ASP A 308 -1.36 7.17 -12.07
CA ASP A 308 -0.17 6.36 -12.33
C ASP A 308 -0.39 4.85 -12.13
N ALA A 309 -1.45 4.44 -11.43
CA ALA A 309 -1.84 3.03 -11.34
C ALA A 309 -2.17 2.41 -12.71
N ILE A 310 -2.76 3.20 -13.62
CA ILE A 310 -3.11 2.78 -14.98
C ILE A 310 -2.28 3.46 -16.06
N GLY A 311 -1.74 4.65 -15.76
CA GLY A 311 -1.06 5.53 -16.71
C GLY A 311 0.45 5.29 -16.86
N LYS A 312 1.02 4.23 -16.29
CA LYS A 312 2.45 3.97 -16.31
C LYS A 312 2.96 3.68 -17.73
N SER A 313 4.10 4.29 -18.11
CA SER A 313 4.76 4.08 -19.39
C SER A 313 5.24 2.62 -19.58
N ARG A 314 5.35 2.20 -20.82
CA ARG A 314 5.78 0.85 -21.21
C ARG A 314 7.27 0.67 -20.90
N ASP A 315 7.59 -0.07 -19.85
CA ASP A 315 8.95 -0.54 -19.63
C ASP A 315 9.17 -1.83 -20.43
N SER A 316 9.93 -1.74 -21.50
CA SER A 316 10.22 -2.86 -22.40
C SER A 316 11.09 -3.98 -21.79
N ARG A 317 11.52 -3.85 -20.51
CA ARG A 317 12.45 -4.78 -19.84
C ARG A 317 11.80 -5.93 -19.08
N TYR A 318 10.50 -5.86 -18.81
CA TYR A 318 9.75 -6.92 -18.12
C TYR A 318 8.52 -7.31 -18.93
N GLY A 319 8.72 -8.22 -19.87
CA GLY A 319 7.64 -8.82 -20.64
C GLY A 319 6.77 -9.72 -19.77
N GLY A 320 5.45 -9.46 -19.76
CA GLY A 320 4.42 -10.35 -19.24
C GLY A 320 3.67 -9.79 -18.03
N GLY A 321 2.44 -9.33 -18.24
CA GLY A 321 1.48 -9.06 -17.19
C GLY A 321 0.77 -7.70 -17.20
N ASN A 322 0.99 -6.86 -18.20
CA ASN A 322 0.42 -5.50 -18.22
C ASN A 322 -0.71 -5.28 -19.26
N ASP A 323 -1.16 -6.33 -19.95
CA ASP A 323 -2.14 -6.21 -21.05
C ASP A 323 -3.45 -5.55 -20.61
N GLU A 324 -3.91 -5.83 -19.40
CA GLU A 324 -5.15 -5.25 -18.85
C GLU A 324 -5.01 -3.74 -18.58
N ARG A 325 -3.90 -3.34 -17.95
CA ARG A 325 -3.61 -1.91 -17.68
C ARG A 325 -3.45 -1.13 -18.97
N GLU A 326 -2.73 -1.68 -19.94
CA GLU A 326 -2.54 -1.07 -21.25
C GLU A 326 -3.87 -0.94 -22.00
N GLN A 327 -4.72 -1.95 -21.97
CA GLN A 327 -6.05 -1.88 -22.58
C GLN A 327 -6.93 -0.82 -21.90
N THR A 328 -6.85 -0.72 -20.58
CA THR A 328 -7.57 0.29 -19.80
C THR A 328 -7.07 1.70 -20.11
N LEU A 329 -5.74 1.90 -20.17
CA LEU A 329 -5.15 3.16 -20.57
C LEU A 329 -5.57 3.56 -21.99
N ASN A 330 -5.47 2.64 -22.95
CA ASN A 330 -5.87 2.91 -24.34
C ASN A 330 -7.35 3.27 -24.44
N GLN A 331 -8.22 2.64 -23.62
CA GLN A 331 -9.63 3.00 -23.56
C GLN A 331 -9.82 4.41 -22.97
N LEU A 332 -9.11 4.76 -21.90
CA LEU A 332 -9.16 6.10 -21.31
C LEU A 332 -8.75 7.15 -22.35
N LEU A 333 -7.65 6.92 -23.06
CA LEU A 333 -7.17 7.81 -24.11
C LEU A 333 -8.22 7.95 -25.25
N ALA A 334 -8.87 6.86 -25.65
CA ALA A 334 -9.91 6.85 -26.66
C ALA A 334 -11.16 7.65 -26.22
N GLU A 335 -11.58 7.49 -24.95
CA GLU A 335 -12.70 8.27 -24.40
C GLU A 335 -12.35 9.77 -24.31
N MET A 336 -11.11 10.11 -23.87
CA MET A 336 -10.64 11.49 -23.81
C MET A 336 -10.57 12.14 -25.21
N ASP A 337 -10.16 11.41 -26.22
CA ASP A 337 -10.10 11.92 -27.59
C ASP A 337 -11.50 12.07 -28.20
N GLY A 338 -12.41 11.14 -27.85
CA GLY A 338 -13.75 11.04 -28.43
C GLY A 338 -14.82 11.95 -27.81
N PHE A 339 -14.59 12.54 -26.62
CA PHE A 339 -15.60 13.43 -26.06
C PHE A 339 -15.40 14.89 -26.48
N ASP A 340 -16.54 15.58 -26.54
CA ASP A 340 -16.62 16.99 -26.89
C ASP A 340 -16.57 17.82 -25.60
N ALA A 341 -15.48 18.59 -25.43
CA ALA A 341 -15.30 19.48 -24.28
C ALA A 341 -16.39 20.56 -24.16
N SER A 342 -17.07 20.92 -25.28
CA SER A 342 -18.15 21.89 -25.26
C SER A 342 -19.37 21.45 -24.46
N LYS A 343 -19.50 20.15 -24.16
CA LYS A 343 -20.56 19.58 -23.29
C LYS A 343 -20.36 19.85 -21.80
N GLY A 344 -19.27 20.50 -21.42
CA GLY A 344 -19.00 20.86 -20.02
C GLY A 344 -18.50 19.70 -19.17
N ILE A 345 -17.84 18.71 -19.76
CA ILE A 345 -17.17 17.64 -19.01
C ILE A 345 -15.68 18.02 -18.86
N LEU A 346 -15.18 18.02 -17.63
CA LEU A 346 -13.78 18.22 -17.33
C LEU A 346 -13.21 16.98 -16.67
N ILE A 347 -12.01 16.57 -17.07
CA ILE A 347 -11.29 15.48 -16.43
C ILE A 347 -10.17 16.07 -15.59
N LEU A 348 -10.21 15.81 -14.28
CA LEU A 348 -9.10 16.06 -13.38
C LEU A 348 -8.43 14.73 -13.04
N ALA A 349 -7.11 14.70 -13.01
CA ALA A 349 -6.38 13.56 -12.50
C ALA A 349 -5.35 14.02 -11.48
N ALA A 350 -4.97 13.13 -10.54
CA ALA A 350 -3.92 13.41 -9.58
C ALA A 350 -2.86 12.31 -9.61
N THR A 351 -1.60 12.71 -9.42
CA THR A 351 -0.48 11.78 -9.28
C THR A 351 0.61 12.36 -8.38
N ASN A 352 1.30 11.48 -7.69
CA ASN A 352 2.55 11.79 -6.98
C ASN A 352 3.78 11.45 -7.82
N ARG A 353 3.60 10.84 -9.01
CA ARG A 353 4.67 10.28 -9.84
C ARG A 353 4.50 10.65 -11.30
N PRO A 354 4.63 11.93 -11.65
CA PRO A 354 4.42 12.38 -13.02
C PRO A 354 5.45 11.78 -14.01
N GLU A 355 6.62 11.42 -13.54
CA GLU A 355 7.73 10.83 -14.33
C GLU A 355 7.42 9.43 -14.87
N VAL A 356 6.55 8.66 -14.22
CA VAL A 356 6.19 7.32 -14.68
C VAL A 356 5.05 7.32 -15.68
N LEU A 357 4.37 8.45 -15.88
CA LEU A 357 3.20 8.53 -16.76
C LEU A 357 3.58 8.37 -18.23
N ASP A 358 2.71 7.68 -18.97
CA ASP A 358 2.82 7.59 -20.43
C ASP A 358 2.67 9.00 -21.04
N LYS A 359 3.63 9.36 -21.89
CA LYS A 359 3.65 10.66 -22.60
C LYS A 359 2.38 10.90 -23.43
N ALA A 360 1.67 9.85 -23.79
CA ALA A 360 0.40 9.95 -24.51
C ALA A 360 -0.68 10.65 -23.69
N LEU A 361 -0.71 10.49 -22.36
CA LEU A 361 -1.64 11.21 -21.47
C LEU A 361 -1.40 12.72 -21.46
N LEU A 362 -0.15 13.12 -21.67
CA LEU A 362 0.31 14.51 -21.54
C LEU A 362 0.29 15.27 -22.87
N ARG A 363 -0.28 14.65 -23.94
CA ARG A 363 -0.42 15.31 -25.25
C ARG A 363 -1.57 16.31 -25.24
N PRO A 364 -1.47 17.42 -26.02
CA PRO A 364 -2.57 18.36 -26.19
C PRO A 364 -3.88 17.66 -26.60
N GLY A 365 -4.99 18.06 -26.00
CA GLY A 365 -6.30 17.43 -26.17
C GLY A 365 -6.60 16.34 -25.14
N ARG A 366 -5.74 16.13 -24.13
CA ARG A 366 -5.92 15.19 -23.02
C ARG A 366 -5.69 15.91 -21.69
N PHE A 367 -4.58 15.65 -20.98
CA PHE A 367 -4.20 16.47 -19.82
C PHE A 367 -3.36 17.65 -20.30
N ASP A 368 -4.06 18.66 -20.79
CA ASP A 368 -3.45 19.84 -21.40
C ASP A 368 -2.74 20.73 -20.39
N ARG A 369 -3.25 20.76 -19.16
CA ARG A 369 -2.70 21.57 -18.09
C ARG A 369 -2.09 20.70 -17.01
N ARG A 370 -0.90 21.08 -16.55
CA ARG A 370 -0.28 20.53 -15.35
C ARG A 370 -0.33 21.58 -14.27
N ILE A 371 -0.92 21.24 -13.14
CA ILE A 371 -1.07 22.13 -12.00
C ILE A 371 -0.25 21.52 -10.87
N ILE A 372 0.77 22.25 -10.45
CA ILE A 372 1.64 21.82 -9.36
C ILE A 372 0.93 22.14 -8.04
N VAL A 373 0.85 21.16 -7.17
CA VAL A 373 0.30 21.23 -5.81
C VAL A 373 1.44 20.86 -4.88
N ASP A 374 2.31 21.82 -4.63
CA ASP A 374 3.55 21.60 -3.87
C ASP A 374 3.32 21.65 -2.36
N LYS A 375 4.39 21.48 -1.59
CA LYS A 375 4.37 21.69 -0.15
C LYS A 375 4.01 23.16 0.15
N PRO A 376 3.20 23.43 1.19
CA PRO A 376 2.85 24.80 1.53
C PRO A 376 4.06 25.58 2.05
N ASP A 377 4.20 26.83 1.59
CA ASP A 377 5.12 27.83 2.14
C ASP A 377 4.70 28.25 3.57
N LEU A 378 5.44 29.14 4.20
CA LEU A 378 5.16 29.61 5.56
C LEU A 378 3.71 30.14 5.69
N LYS A 379 3.28 30.96 4.74
CA LYS A 379 1.91 31.53 4.73
C LYS A 379 0.87 30.42 4.55
N GLY A 380 1.10 29.50 3.61
CA GLY A 380 0.22 28.35 3.37
C GLY A 380 0.13 27.41 4.54
N ARG A 381 1.24 27.18 5.29
CA ARG A 381 1.22 26.39 6.52
C ARG A 381 0.39 27.08 7.60
N LEU A 382 0.58 28.37 7.81
CA LEU A 382 -0.20 29.14 8.77
C LEU A 382 -1.69 29.11 8.43
N GLU A 383 -2.06 29.31 7.16
CA GLU A 383 -3.45 29.20 6.72
C GLU A 383 -4.02 27.79 6.93
N THR A 384 -3.23 26.75 6.63
CA THR A 384 -3.61 25.37 6.85
C THR A 384 -3.85 25.07 8.33
N LEU A 385 -2.95 25.52 9.21
CA LEU A 385 -3.10 25.42 10.64
C LEU A 385 -4.40 26.14 11.12
N LYS A 386 -4.66 27.36 10.63
CA LYS A 386 -5.90 28.12 10.94
C LYS A 386 -7.17 27.39 10.50
N VAL A 387 -7.14 26.73 9.32
CA VAL A 387 -8.30 25.98 8.82
C VAL A 387 -8.57 24.76 9.69
N HIS A 388 -7.54 23.99 10.04
CA HIS A 388 -7.71 22.78 10.86
C HIS A 388 -7.93 23.07 12.34
N SER A 389 -7.62 24.28 12.80
CA SER A 389 -7.87 24.70 14.18
C SER A 389 -9.27 25.28 14.43
N LYS A 390 -10.08 25.52 13.39
CA LYS A 390 -11.40 26.14 13.52
C LYS A 390 -12.32 25.48 14.55
N ASP A 391 -12.33 24.16 14.60
CA ASP A 391 -13.18 23.37 15.46
C ASP A 391 -12.49 22.90 16.74
N VAL A 392 -11.24 23.35 16.98
CA VAL A 392 -10.42 22.98 18.13
C VAL A 392 -10.36 24.14 19.11
N HIS A 393 -10.70 23.88 20.37
CA HIS A 393 -10.62 24.90 21.42
C HIS A 393 -9.16 25.10 21.84
N MET A 394 -8.59 26.23 21.47
CA MET A 394 -7.23 26.65 21.83
C MET A 394 -7.27 27.69 22.96
N ASP A 395 -6.23 27.72 23.78
CA ASP A 395 -6.05 28.76 24.80
C ASP A 395 -5.25 29.98 24.26
N GLU A 396 -5.08 30.98 25.10
CA GLU A 396 -4.41 32.23 24.73
C GLU A 396 -2.90 32.10 24.56
N THR A 397 -2.31 30.96 24.92
CA THR A 397 -0.86 30.69 24.76
C THR A 397 -0.48 30.26 23.37
N VAL A 398 -1.47 29.95 22.50
CA VAL A 398 -1.24 29.36 21.17
C VAL A 398 -0.78 30.43 20.18
N ASP A 399 0.44 30.26 19.72
CA ASP A 399 1.04 31.00 18.63
C ASP A 399 1.18 30.10 17.40
N LEU A 400 0.27 30.28 16.43
CA LEU A 400 0.27 29.52 15.19
C LEU A 400 1.36 29.98 14.21
N ASP A 401 1.85 31.20 14.32
CA ASP A 401 2.94 31.73 13.48
C ASP A 401 4.24 31.04 13.85
N ALA A 402 4.57 30.96 15.14
CA ALA A 402 5.72 30.19 15.63
C ALA A 402 5.64 28.70 15.21
N LEU A 403 4.44 28.12 15.25
CA LEU A 403 4.22 26.74 14.85
C LEU A 403 4.40 26.55 13.32
N ALA A 404 3.89 27.50 12.52
CA ALA A 404 4.06 27.47 11.05
C ALA A 404 5.54 27.53 10.66
N LEU A 405 6.34 28.33 11.39
CA LEU A 405 7.77 28.42 11.17
C LEU A 405 8.47 27.09 11.50
N ALA A 406 8.15 26.50 12.66
CA ALA A 406 8.72 25.24 13.11
C ALA A 406 8.38 24.04 12.19
N THR A 407 7.27 24.11 11.46
CA THR A 407 6.76 23.03 10.61
C THR A 407 7.22 23.13 9.15
N ALA A 408 8.35 23.75 8.88
CA ALA A 408 8.94 23.82 7.54
C ALA A 408 9.07 22.43 6.90
N GLY A 409 8.64 22.32 5.63
CA GLY A 409 8.70 21.07 4.87
C GLY A 409 7.58 20.07 5.14
N LEU A 410 6.69 20.28 6.13
CA LEU A 410 5.52 19.44 6.36
C LEU A 410 4.42 19.72 5.32
N VAL A 411 3.61 18.69 5.03
CA VAL A 411 2.47 18.80 4.12
C VAL A 411 1.16 19.04 4.89
N GLY A 412 0.10 19.40 4.16
CA GLY A 412 -1.20 19.71 4.78
C GLY A 412 -1.79 18.59 5.63
N SER A 413 -1.60 17.32 5.22
CA SER A 413 -2.03 16.16 6.03
C SER A 413 -1.29 16.04 7.36
N ASP A 414 0.01 16.38 7.38
CA ASP A 414 0.82 16.33 8.59
C ASP A 414 0.38 17.40 9.58
N LEU A 415 0.12 18.63 9.06
CA LEU A 415 -0.38 19.74 9.86
C LEU A 415 -1.77 19.44 10.46
N ALA A 416 -2.66 18.84 9.66
CA ALA A 416 -3.96 18.39 10.14
C ALA A 416 -3.85 17.34 11.25
N ASN A 417 -2.98 16.35 11.04
CA ASN A 417 -2.71 15.31 12.03
C ASN A 417 -2.12 15.89 13.32
N MET A 418 -1.23 16.85 13.20
CA MET A 418 -0.62 17.54 14.34
C MET A 418 -1.65 18.27 15.20
N ILE A 419 -2.56 19.01 14.60
CA ILE A 419 -3.66 19.68 15.34
C ILE A 419 -4.54 18.64 16.06
N ASN A 420 -4.86 17.53 15.39
CA ASN A 420 -5.65 16.45 15.99
C ASN A 420 -4.91 15.76 17.15
N GLU A 421 -3.62 15.46 17.01
CA GLU A 421 -2.82 14.84 18.10
C GLU A 421 -2.68 15.81 19.29
N ALA A 422 -2.53 17.12 19.05
CA ALA A 422 -2.52 18.12 20.11
C ALA A 422 -3.83 18.14 20.89
N ALA A 423 -4.97 18.08 20.19
CA ALA A 423 -6.29 18.01 20.83
C ALA A 423 -6.45 16.73 21.67
N ILE A 424 -6.00 15.58 21.13
CA ILE A 424 -5.98 14.29 21.85
C ILE A 424 -5.10 14.41 23.11
N ASN A 425 -3.94 15.06 23.01
CA ASN A 425 -3.01 15.23 24.13
C ASN A 425 -3.61 16.11 25.24
N ALA A 426 -4.26 17.22 24.88
CA ALA A 426 -4.98 18.06 25.82
C ALA A 426 -6.04 17.28 26.62
N VAL A 427 -6.86 16.47 25.94
CA VAL A 427 -7.89 15.63 26.58
C VAL A 427 -7.26 14.58 27.49
N LYS A 428 -6.19 13.92 27.05
CA LYS A 428 -5.46 12.92 27.83
C LYS A 428 -4.90 13.50 29.14
N ASN A 429 -4.51 14.78 29.11
CA ASN A 429 -4.03 15.52 30.27
C ASN A 429 -5.17 16.19 31.09
N GLY A 430 -6.42 15.86 30.81
CA GLY A 430 -7.59 16.34 31.54
C GLY A 430 -7.96 17.81 31.25
N ARG A 431 -7.44 18.41 30.19
CA ARG A 431 -7.68 19.79 29.79
C ARG A 431 -8.78 19.88 28.72
N LYS A 432 -9.45 21.03 28.66
CA LYS A 432 -10.50 21.33 27.68
C LYS A 432 -10.01 22.21 26.52
N PHE A 433 -8.81 22.75 26.65
CA PHE A 433 -8.19 23.64 25.67
C PHE A 433 -6.80 23.11 25.33
N VAL A 434 -6.44 23.25 24.08
CA VAL A 434 -5.09 22.96 23.57
C VAL A 434 -4.20 24.16 23.87
N ASN A 435 -3.04 23.94 24.43
CA ASN A 435 -2.02 24.95 24.64
C ASN A 435 -0.84 24.80 23.69
N GLN A 436 0.08 25.76 23.71
CA GLN A 436 1.26 25.75 22.85
C GLN A 436 2.15 24.50 23.03
N SER A 437 2.25 24.02 24.27
CA SER A 437 3.04 22.81 24.57
C SER A 437 2.47 21.56 23.92
N ASP A 438 1.12 21.43 23.85
CA ASP A 438 0.48 20.30 23.17
C ASP A 438 0.79 20.29 21.66
N LEU A 439 0.83 21.46 21.05
CA LEU A 439 1.13 21.62 19.64
C LEU A 439 2.57 21.28 19.32
N PHE A 440 3.51 21.72 20.14
CA PHE A 440 4.92 21.34 19.96
C PHE A 440 5.16 19.86 20.26
N GLU A 441 4.48 19.26 21.24
CA GLU A 441 4.56 17.80 21.48
C GLU A 441 3.97 17.01 20.30
N ALA A 442 2.86 17.49 19.71
CA ALA A 442 2.30 16.91 18.50
C ALA A 442 3.20 17.10 17.26
N PHE A 443 3.86 18.26 17.13
CA PHE A 443 4.87 18.50 16.12
C PHE A 443 6.04 17.51 16.25
N GLU A 444 6.58 17.32 17.44
CA GLU A 444 7.63 16.35 17.69
C GLU A 444 7.19 14.91 17.34
N LEU A 445 5.93 14.56 17.64
CA LEU A 445 5.36 13.27 17.30
C LEU A 445 5.31 13.05 15.78
N VAL A 446 4.97 14.07 15.01
CA VAL A 446 4.84 14.00 13.55
C VAL A 446 6.21 14.12 12.87
N ALA A 447 7.07 15.05 13.30
CA ALA A 447 8.35 15.35 12.66
C ALA A 447 9.43 14.32 12.98
N VAL A 448 9.56 13.94 14.27
CA VAL A 448 10.59 12.98 14.74
C VAL A 448 10.08 11.53 14.68
N GLY A 449 8.75 11.37 14.75
CA GLY A 449 8.10 10.06 14.72
C GLY A 449 8.10 9.34 16.08
N GLY A 450 6.94 8.76 16.40
CA GLY A 450 6.76 7.90 17.56
C GLY A 450 6.53 8.64 18.89
N LYS A 451 5.86 7.93 19.82
CA LYS A 451 5.59 8.39 21.19
C LYS A 451 6.76 8.07 22.10
N GLU A 452 6.93 8.86 23.17
CA GLU A 452 7.88 8.55 24.21
C GLU A 452 7.67 7.15 24.80
N LYS A 453 8.74 6.39 24.95
CA LYS A 453 8.70 5.05 25.55
C LYS A 453 8.90 5.18 27.07
N LYS A 454 7.83 4.94 27.81
CA LYS A 454 7.87 4.96 29.29
C LYS A 454 8.53 3.72 29.90
N ASP A 455 8.58 2.61 29.15
CA ASP A 455 8.97 1.29 29.67
C ASP A 455 10.40 0.84 29.25
N ARG A 456 11.12 1.66 28.49
CA ARG A 456 12.48 1.30 28.06
C ARG A 456 13.51 1.93 28.97
N VAL A 457 14.00 1.12 29.88
CA VAL A 457 15.16 1.49 30.72
C VAL A 457 16.42 1.33 29.87
N MET A 458 17.00 2.45 29.41
CA MET A 458 18.39 2.44 28.92
C MET A 458 19.33 2.22 30.09
N SER A 459 20.41 1.48 29.86
CA SER A 459 21.47 1.40 30.86
C SER A 459 22.10 2.78 31.09
N ASP A 460 22.62 3.04 32.29
CA ASP A 460 23.28 4.31 32.59
C ASP A 460 24.44 4.62 31.64
N LYS A 461 25.11 3.57 31.16
CA LYS A 461 26.17 3.71 30.16
C LYS A 461 25.60 4.19 28.82
N GLU A 462 24.49 3.63 28.34
CA GLU A 462 23.85 4.06 27.11
C GLU A 462 23.27 5.47 27.21
N ARG A 463 22.61 5.79 28.34
CA ARG A 463 22.11 7.15 28.61
C ARG A 463 23.24 8.17 28.55
N LYS A 464 24.39 7.86 29.14
CA LYS A 464 25.56 8.76 29.10
C LYS A 464 26.09 8.92 27.68
N ILE A 465 26.17 7.83 26.88
CA ILE A 465 26.65 7.90 25.50
C ILE A 465 25.69 8.76 24.65
N VAL A 466 24.36 8.53 24.76
CA VAL A 466 23.35 9.31 24.01
C VAL A 466 23.40 10.78 24.43
N SER A 467 23.58 11.09 25.73
CA SER A 467 23.69 12.48 26.18
C SER A 467 24.84 13.22 25.50
N TYR A 468 26.04 12.61 25.45
CA TYR A 468 27.15 13.21 24.73
C TYR A 468 26.99 13.30 23.24
N HIS A 469 26.28 12.32 22.63
CA HIS A 469 25.94 12.30 21.22
C HIS A 469 25.08 13.50 20.86
N GLU A 470 23.95 13.68 21.56
CA GLU A 470 23.01 14.76 21.31
C GLU A 470 23.59 16.16 21.60
N VAL A 471 24.33 16.28 22.71
CA VAL A 471 25.02 17.54 23.01
C VAL A 471 26.12 17.81 21.98
N GLY A 472 26.77 16.79 21.44
CA GLY A 472 27.73 16.93 20.36
C GLY A 472 27.11 17.65 19.14
N HIS A 473 25.94 17.22 18.71
CA HIS A 473 25.19 17.89 17.63
C HIS A 473 24.85 19.34 17.97
N ALA A 474 24.28 19.56 19.15
CA ALA A 474 23.88 20.89 19.60
C ALA A 474 25.08 21.86 19.74
N LEU A 475 26.18 21.40 20.33
CA LEU A 475 27.35 22.22 20.56
C LEU A 475 28.07 22.62 19.27
N VAL A 476 28.24 21.67 18.33
CA VAL A 476 28.83 21.97 17.02
C VAL A 476 27.93 22.91 16.22
N SER A 477 26.62 22.74 16.30
CA SER A 477 25.68 23.67 15.70
C SER A 477 25.84 25.07 16.28
N ALA A 478 25.87 25.22 17.60
CA ALA A 478 26.00 26.52 18.25
C ALA A 478 27.38 27.22 18.04
N LEU A 479 28.42 26.45 17.70
CA LEU A 479 29.74 26.98 17.39
C LEU A 479 29.88 27.47 15.95
N GLN A 480 29.02 27.03 15.04
CA GLN A 480 29.02 27.42 13.65
C GLN A 480 28.12 28.65 13.43
N LYS A 481 28.37 29.40 12.35
CA LYS A 481 27.57 30.59 12.01
C LYS A 481 26.38 30.32 11.08
N ASN A 482 26.45 29.22 10.36
CA ASN A 482 25.53 28.91 9.24
C ASN A 482 24.63 27.71 9.58
N THR A 483 24.19 27.61 10.83
CA THR A 483 23.36 26.52 11.34
C THR A 483 22.06 27.05 11.92
N GLU A 484 21.08 26.18 11.99
CA GLU A 484 19.79 26.47 12.58
C GLU A 484 19.88 26.43 14.14
N PRO A 485 19.13 27.29 14.86
CA PRO A 485 19.17 27.32 16.32
C PRO A 485 18.59 26.03 16.92
N VAL A 486 19.23 25.61 18.01
CA VAL A 486 18.77 24.47 18.79
C VAL A 486 17.53 24.87 19.59
N GLN A 487 16.43 24.12 19.44
CA GLN A 487 15.19 24.33 20.15
C GLN A 487 15.02 23.39 21.35
N LYS A 488 15.47 22.15 21.22
CA LYS A 488 15.34 21.12 22.25
C LYS A 488 16.39 20.04 22.07
N ILE A 489 16.89 19.52 23.18
CA ILE A 489 17.78 18.35 23.22
C ILE A 489 17.16 17.36 24.21
N THR A 490 17.04 16.09 23.83
CA THR A 490 16.46 15.06 24.72
C THR A 490 17.11 13.71 24.51
N ILE A 491 17.24 12.96 25.61
CA ILE A 491 17.68 11.55 25.62
C ILE A 491 16.53 10.58 25.93
N VAL A 492 15.27 11.06 25.88
CA VAL A 492 14.10 10.22 26.10
C VAL A 492 13.82 9.39 24.84
N PRO A 493 13.84 8.04 24.94
CA PRO A 493 13.67 7.17 23.78
C PRO A 493 12.25 7.25 23.19
N ARG A 494 12.16 7.14 21.86
CA ARG A 494 10.88 7.11 21.14
C ARG A 494 10.56 5.75 20.51
N THR A 495 9.29 5.53 20.14
CA THR A 495 8.80 4.23 19.66
C THR A 495 9.38 3.82 18.29
N MET A 496 9.83 4.76 17.47
CA MET A 496 10.40 4.49 16.14
C MET A 496 11.93 4.25 16.18
N GLY A 497 12.53 4.10 17.36
CA GLY A 497 13.91 3.66 17.49
C GLY A 497 14.91 4.76 17.83
N ALA A 498 14.53 6.03 17.79
CA ALA A 498 15.37 7.12 18.26
C ALA A 498 15.61 6.97 19.78
N LEU A 499 16.86 7.04 20.20
CA LEU A 499 17.27 6.98 21.60
C LEU A 499 17.36 8.36 22.25
N GLY A 500 17.56 9.38 21.42
CA GLY A 500 17.55 10.80 21.71
C GLY A 500 17.36 11.56 20.41
N TYR A 501 17.28 12.87 20.47
CA TYR A 501 17.35 13.77 19.31
C TYR A 501 17.62 15.20 19.74
N THR A 502 18.24 15.93 18.82
CA THR A 502 18.43 17.37 18.90
C THR A 502 17.54 18.03 17.86
N LEU A 503 16.56 18.82 18.31
CA LEU A 503 15.62 19.53 17.43
C LEU A 503 16.21 20.90 17.10
N GLN A 504 16.32 21.16 15.81
CA GLN A 504 16.70 22.46 15.24
C GLN A 504 15.55 22.96 14.38
N THR A 505 15.25 24.24 14.43
CA THR A 505 14.23 24.87 13.58
C THR A 505 14.79 26.12 12.94
N PRO A 506 14.52 26.35 11.65
CA PRO A 506 15.00 27.56 10.97
C PRO A 506 14.36 28.81 11.57
N GLU A 507 15.09 29.91 11.63
CA GLU A 507 14.56 31.23 12.00
C GLU A 507 13.79 31.88 10.84
N GLU A 508 14.15 31.54 9.61
CA GLU A 508 13.53 32.05 8.39
C GLU A 508 13.33 30.92 7.38
N GLU A 509 12.37 31.06 6.50
CA GLU A 509 12.15 30.12 5.39
C GLU A 509 13.20 30.36 4.31
N LYS A 510 14.04 29.35 4.04
CA LYS A 510 15.10 29.41 3.02
C LYS A 510 14.80 28.47 1.88
N TYR A 511 14.93 28.97 0.66
CA TYR A 511 14.77 28.20 -0.58
C TYR A 511 16.11 27.82 -1.23
N LEU A 512 17.20 28.47 -0.83
CA LEU A 512 18.54 28.22 -1.37
C LEU A 512 19.51 27.97 -0.22
N GLU A 513 20.33 26.94 -0.36
CA GLU A 513 21.40 26.62 0.56
C GLU A 513 22.76 26.79 -0.11
N THR A 514 23.65 27.45 0.56
CA THR A 514 25.04 27.64 0.09
C THR A 514 25.90 26.42 0.37
N LYS A 515 27.06 26.31 -0.31
CA LYS A 515 28.04 25.25 -0.06
C LYS A 515 28.45 25.21 1.41
N ASP A 516 28.64 26.39 2.02
CA ASP A 516 29.08 26.49 3.42
C ASP A 516 27.99 26.06 4.40
N GLU A 517 26.70 26.34 4.13
CA GLU A 517 25.57 25.86 4.94
C GLU A 517 25.43 24.35 4.86
N LEU A 518 25.57 23.76 3.67
CA LEU A 518 25.52 22.30 3.52
C LEU A 518 26.69 21.60 4.21
N LEU A 519 27.91 22.16 4.15
CA LEU A 519 29.05 21.65 4.88
C LEU A 519 28.84 21.76 6.39
N ALA A 520 28.30 22.88 6.88
CA ALA A 520 27.96 23.06 8.28
C ALA A 520 26.94 22.02 8.77
N LYS A 521 25.92 21.71 7.95
CA LYS A 521 24.97 20.63 8.24
C LYS A 521 25.65 19.26 8.33
N ILE A 522 26.54 18.94 7.36
CA ILE A 522 27.29 17.67 7.39
C ILE A 522 28.16 17.60 8.66
N THR A 523 28.84 18.69 9.01
CA THR A 523 29.68 18.78 10.21
C THR A 523 28.86 18.56 11.49
N THR A 524 27.64 19.14 11.52
CA THR A 524 26.70 18.93 12.62
C THR A 524 26.25 17.46 12.72
N PHE A 525 25.91 16.80 11.58
CA PHE A 525 25.59 15.37 11.60
C PHE A 525 26.74 14.48 12.07
N MET A 526 27.99 14.84 11.74
CA MET A 526 29.16 14.06 12.18
C MET A 526 29.50 14.27 13.66
N ALA A 527 28.98 15.32 14.30
CA ALA A 527 29.34 15.72 15.65
C ALA A 527 28.93 14.70 16.73
N GLY A 528 27.78 14.05 16.61
CA GLY A 528 27.38 12.99 17.54
C GLY A 528 28.41 11.85 17.58
N ARG A 529 28.84 11.36 16.42
CA ARG A 529 29.87 10.35 16.29
C ARG A 529 31.22 10.88 16.83
N ALA A 530 31.59 12.10 16.56
CA ALA A 530 32.82 12.71 17.03
C ALA A 530 32.81 12.78 18.57
N ALA A 531 31.70 13.17 19.19
CA ALA A 531 31.54 13.19 20.65
C ALA A 531 31.69 11.79 21.28
N GLU A 532 31.05 10.76 20.70
CA GLU A 532 31.23 9.37 21.18
C GLU A 532 32.70 8.94 21.16
N VAL A 533 33.39 9.17 20.05
CA VAL A 533 34.82 8.76 19.93
C VAL A 533 35.70 9.56 20.82
N LEU A 534 35.49 10.87 20.95
CA LEU A 534 36.28 11.76 21.80
C LEU A 534 36.21 11.38 23.30
N VAL A 535 35.02 11.00 23.76
CA VAL A 535 34.74 10.79 25.18
C VAL A 535 34.92 9.34 25.62
N PHE A 536 34.38 8.41 24.81
CA PHE A 536 34.30 6.98 25.16
C PHE A 536 35.30 6.12 24.40
N HIS A 537 36.06 6.71 23.46
CA HIS A 537 37.00 5.99 22.58
C HIS A 537 36.33 4.79 21.86
N SER A 538 35.05 4.92 21.57
CA SER A 538 34.21 3.88 20.99
C SER A 538 33.18 4.49 20.06
N ALA A 539 32.79 3.74 19.04
CA ALA A 539 31.73 4.10 18.07
C ALA A 539 30.52 3.20 18.27
N THR A 540 29.35 3.78 18.35
CA THR A 540 28.09 3.02 18.48
C THR A 540 27.30 2.97 17.17
N SER A 541 26.25 2.15 17.11
CA SER A 541 25.34 2.14 15.97
C SER A 541 24.35 3.34 15.96
N GLY A 542 24.36 4.18 17.00
CA GLY A 542 23.42 5.31 17.14
C GLY A 542 23.54 6.33 16.01
N ALA A 543 24.74 6.61 15.53
CA ALA A 543 25.00 7.57 14.47
C ALA A 543 24.62 7.10 13.05
N ALA A 544 23.93 5.97 12.88
CA ALA A 544 23.65 5.43 11.54
C ALA A 544 22.82 6.38 10.67
N ASN A 545 21.79 7.00 11.23
CA ASN A 545 20.93 7.94 10.52
C ASN A 545 21.65 9.24 10.16
N ASP A 546 22.50 9.73 11.04
CA ASP A 546 23.29 10.95 10.80
C ASP A 546 24.29 10.75 9.67
N ILE A 547 24.97 9.60 9.66
CA ILE A 547 25.90 9.22 8.58
C ILE A 547 25.15 9.07 7.26
N GLU A 548 23.94 8.49 7.26
CA GLU A 548 23.12 8.38 6.06
C GLU A 548 22.72 9.76 5.51
N ASN A 549 22.25 10.66 6.37
CA ASN A 549 21.85 12.01 5.98
C ASN A 549 23.04 12.84 5.49
N ALA A 550 24.15 12.81 6.20
CA ALA A 550 25.40 13.44 5.77
C ALA A 550 25.85 12.93 4.40
N THR A 551 25.78 11.62 4.17
CA THR A 551 26.15 11.01 2.87
C THR A 551 25.21 11.44 1.76
N LYS A 552 23.91 11.55 2.01
CA LYS A 552 22.93 12.04 1.03
C LYS A 552 23.25 13.49 0.61
N ILE A 553 23.50 14.37 1.58
CA ILE A 553 23.83 15.77 1.32
C ILE A 553 25.15 15.88 0.54
N ALA A 554 26.22 15.23 1.02
CA ALA A 554 27.52 15.26 0.34
C ALA A 554 27.43 14.73 -1.09
N ARG A 555 26.66 13.66 -1.32
CA ARG A 555 26.43 13.10 -2.65
C ARG A 555 25.65 14.09 -3.54
N ALA A 556 24.64 14.76 -3.03
CA ALA A 556 23.89 15.76 -3.78
C ALA A 556 24.75 16.98 -4.17
N MET A 557 25.63 17.44 -3.25
CA MET A 557 26.60 18.52 -3.51
C MET A 557 27.49 18.17 -4.70
N VAL A 558 28.00 16.93 -4.75
CA VAL A 558 28.92 16.46 -5.81
C VAL A 558 28.19 16.20 -7.11
N THR A 559 27.00 15.57 -7.07
CA THR A 559 26.36 15.02 -8.29
C THR A 559 25.29 15.91 -8.89
N MET A 560 24.67 16.81 -8.10
CA MET A 560 23.49 17.57 -8.52
C MET A 560 23.68 19.09 -8.45
N TYR A 561 24.36 19.59 -7.41
CA TYR A 561 24.41 21.04 -7.16
C TYR A 561 25.60 21.74 -7.80
N GLY A 562 26.52 20.98 -8.42
CA GLY A 562 27.73 21.56 -9.02
C GLY A 562 28.68 22.19 -8.00
N MET A 563 28.69 21.67 -6.76
CA MET A 563 29.52 22.18 -5.65
C MET A 563 30.82 21.40 -5.46
N SER A 564 31.14 20.49 -6.39
CA SER A 564 32.34 19.70 -6.42
C SER A 564 33.51 20.50 -7.00
N ASP A 565 34.67 20.40 -6.36
CA ASP A 565 35.90 20.98 -6.88
C ASP A 565 36.50 20.12 -8.02
N THR A 566 36.21 18.80 -8.05
CA THR A 566 36.68 17.85 -9.06
C THR A 566 35.84 17.91 -10.32
N PHE A 567 34.52 17.93 -10.19
CA PHE A 567 33.57 17.82 -11.33
C PHE A 567 32.99 19.17 -11.76
N GLY A 568 33.18 20.23 -10.95
CA GLY A 568 32.63 21.56 -11.26
C GLY A 568 31.11 21.54 -11.41
N MET A 569 30.62 22.12 -12.50
CA MET A 569 29.18 22.26 -12.78
C MET A 569 28.60 21.09 -13.60
N MET A 570 29.19 19.89 -13.51
CA MET A 570 28.70 18.71 -14.21
C MET A 570 27.55 18.06 -13.44
N CYS A 571 26.41 17.85 -14.09
CA CYS A 571 25.30 17.08 -13.54
C CYS A 571 25.58 15.59 -13.74
N LEU A 572 25.73 14.84 -12.65
CA LEU A 572 26.12 13.42 -12.64
C LEU A 572 25.00 12.50 -12.17
N ALA A 573 23.89 13.05 -11.71
CA ALA A 573 22.72 12.31 -11.27
C ALA A 573 21.42 13.00 -11.67
N THR A 574 20.39 12.22 -11.94
CA THR A 574 19.02 12.71 -12.18
C THR A 574 18.09 12.20 -11.12
N VAL A 575 17.14 13.04 -10.69
CA VAL A 575 16.10 12.62 -9.73
C VAL A 575 15.07 11.78 -10.46
N GLU A 576 14.89 10.52 -10.01
CA GLU A 576 13.94 9.58 -10.62
C GLU A 576 12.53 9.73 -10.03
N ASN A 577 12.40 10.07 -8.74
CA ASN A 577 11.12 10.17 -8.03
C ASN A 577 11.04 11.51 -7.28
N GLN A 578 10.79 12.59 -8.00
CA GLN A 578 10.86 13.96 -7.46
C GLN A 578 9.97 14.20 -6.22
N TYR A 579 8.77 13.59 -6.19
CA TYR A 579 7.77 13.85 -5.14
C TYR A 579 7.59 12.74 -4.11
N LEU A 580 8.38 11.66 -4.17
CA LEU A 580 8.31 10.57 -3.20
C LEU A 580 9.56 10.50 -2.33
N ASP A 581 10.60 9.89 -2.82
CA ASP A 581 11.82 9.61 -2.06
C ASP A 581 13.05 10.38 -2.56
N GLY A 582 12.89 11.16 -3.62
CA GLY A 582 13.97 11.96 -4.19
C GLY A 582 15.20 11.16 -4.64
N ARG A 583 15.04 9.86 -4.90
CA ARG A 583 16.16 9.03 -5.32
C ARG A 583 16.78 9.56 -6.59
N ALA A 584 18.08 9.77 -6.55
CA ALA A 584 18.87 10.17 -7.70
C ALA A 584 19.58 8.95 -8.30
N GLY A 585 19.33 8.72 -9.58
CA GLY A 585 20.06 7.74 -10.39
C GLY A 585 21.31 8.38 -10.98
N LEU A 586 22.48 7.69 -10.87
CA LEU A 586 23.71 8.15 -11.51
C LEU A 586 23.61 8.00 -13.04
N ILE A 587 24.06 9.02 -13.76
CA ILE A 587 24.08 9.06 -15.24
C ILE A 587 25.52 9.09 -15.78
N CYS A 588 26.49 8.63 -15.01
CA CYS A 588 27.91 8.61 -15.34
C CYS A 588 28.46 7.19 -15.46
N GLY A 589 29.67 7.06 -16.03
CA GLY A 589 30.39 5.79 -16.11
C GLY A 589 30.96 5.33 -14.77
N GLU A 590 31.33 4.04 -14.66
CA GLU A 590 31.80 3.40 -13.42
C GLU A 590 33.04 4.10 -12.84
N ASP A 591 33.99 4.53 -13.66
CA ASP A 591 35.19 5.25 -13.21
C ASP A 591 34.84 6.58 -12.55
N THR A 592 33.88 7.31 -13.10
CA THR A 592 33.37 8.57 -12.53
C THR A 592 32.61 8.31 -11.23
N ALA A 593 31.82 7.24 -11.17
CA ALA A 593 31.12 6.85 -9.94
C ALA A 593 32.11 6.55 -8.80
N GLY A 594 33.23 5.86 -9.10
CA GLY A 594 34.30 5.62 -8.12
C GLY A 594 35.00 6.90 -7.66
N GLN A 595 35.10 7.93 -8.51
CA GLN A 595 35.65 9.24 -8.14
C GLN A 595 34.64 10.04 -7.27
N ILE A 596 33.34 9.97 -7.58
CA ILE A 596 32.27 10.56 -6.76
C ILE A 596 32.35 9.99 -5.34
N ASP A 597 32.43 8.66 -5.18
CA ASP A 597 32.53 8.03 -3.87
C ASP A 597 33.75 8.48 -3.07
N LYS A 598 34.89 8.67 -3.72
CA LYS A 598 36.11 9.21 -3.06
C LYS A 598 35.93 10.65 -2.58
N GLU A 599 35.29 11.50 -3.41
CA GLU A 599 35.05 12.91 -3.04
C GLU A 599 34.02 13.03 -1.92
N VAL A 600 32.93 12.26 -1.99
CA VAL A 600 31.94 12.17 -0.90
C VAL A 600 32.60 11.73 0.41
N LEU A 601 33.44 10.69 0.37
CA LEU A 601 34.19 10.23 1.54
C LEU A 601 35.12 11.31 2.07
N SER A 602 35.78 12.09 1.19
CA SER A 602 36.64 13.21 1.59
C SER A 602 35.86 14.31 2.31
N ILE A 603 34.67 14.70 1.77
CA ILE A 603 33.80 15.68 2.41
C ILE A 603 33.40 15.23 3.81
N ILE A 604 32.92 13.99 3.96
CA ILE A 604 32.49 13.44 5.23
C ILE A 604 33.63 13.40 6.25
N ASN A 605 34.83 12.95 5.83
CA ASN A 605 36.00 12.88 6.69
C ASN A 605 36.48 14.27 7.15
N ASN A 606 36.47 15.24 6.24
CA ASN A 606 36.85 16.63 6.58
C ASN A 606 35.87 17.21 7.59
N SER A 607 34.57 17.07 7.37
CA SER A 607 33.53 17.52 8.29
C SER A 607 33.58 16.81 9.64
N TYR A 608 33.89 15.49 9.66
CA TYR A 608 34.11 14.76 10.90
C TYR A 608 35.34 15.29 11.69
N ASN A 609 36.45 15.55 11.00
CA ASN A 609 37.66 16.10 11.62
C ASN A 609 37.43 17.51 12.18
N GLU A 610 36.67 18.33 11.46
CA GLU A 610 36.28 19.68 11.89
C GLU A 610 35.40 19.61 13.16
N ALA A 611 34.38 18.74 13.18
CA ALA A 611 33.54 18.49 14.34
C ALA A 611 34.40 18.00 15.54
N MET A 612 35.31 17.07 15.30
CA MET A 612 36.22 16.56 16.32
C MET A 612 37.11 17.67 16.92
N GLN A 613 37.64 18.55 16.07
CA GLN A 613 38.44 19.70 16.53
C GLN A 613 37.59 20.64 17.38
N MET A 614 36.39 21.04 16.89
CA MET A 614 35.48 21.92 17.63
C MET A 614 35.12 21.36 19.01
N LEU A 615 34.83 20.06 19.11
CA LEU A 615 34.49 19.41 20.37
C LEU A 615 35.69 19.27 21.28
N THR A 616 36.89 19.04 20.75
CA THR A 616 38.10 18.96 21.51
C THR A 616 38.46 20.30 22.17
N GLU A 617 38.37 21.40 21.39
CA GLU A 617 38.62 22.76 21.89
C GLU A 617 37.57 23.23 22.91
N ASN A 618 36.36 22.64 22.90
CA ASN A 618 35.26 22.99 23.78
C ASN A 618 34.86 21.83 24.72
N ARG A 619 35.82 20.99 25.08
CA ARG A 619 35.60 19.78 25.87
C ARG A 619 34.89 20.04 27.21
N GLU A 620 35.26 21.08 27.92
CA GLU A 620 34.67 21.43 29.22
C GLU A 620 33.18 21.77 29.08
N ILE A 621 32.79 22.46 27.99
CA ILE A 621 31.40 22.80 27.68
C ILE A 621 30.61 21.54 27.33
N LEU A 622 31.22 20.67 26.51
CA LEU A 622 30.61 19.38 26.14
C LEU A 622 30.31 18.54 27.39
N ASP A 623 31.31 18.39 28.30
CA ASP A 623 31.16 17.59 29.51
C ASP A 623 30.07 18.18 30.42
N HIS A 624 30.09 19.50 30.65
CA HIS A 624 29.13 20.15 31.55
C HIS A 624 27.68 20.05 31.05
N ILE A 625 27.43 20.34 29.76
CA ILE A 625 26.08 20.28 29.20
C ILE A 625 25.60 18.83 29.09
N SER A 626 26.50 17.89 28.78
CA SER A 626 26.13 16.47 28.69
C SER A 626 25.76 15.89 30.07
N GLU A 627 26.46 16.27 31.14
CA GLU A 627 26.08 15.87 32.51
C GLU A 627 24.74 16.50 32.92
N TYR A 628 24.53 17.77 32.60
CA TYR A 628 23.24 18.43 32.85
C TYR A 628 22.09 17.78 32.11
N LEU A 629 22.28 17.43 30.80
CA LEU A 629 21.30 16.70 30.03
C LEU A 629 21.06 15.28 30.58
N TYR A 630 22.10 14.59 31.02
CA TYR A 630 22.00 13.27 31.63
C TYR A 630 21.11 13.26 32.87
N GLU A 631 21.19 14.30 33.70
CA GLU A 631 20.38 14.44 34.92
C GLU A 631 18.95 14.86 34.59
N LYS A 632 18.75 15.81 33.68
CA LYS A 632 17.47 16.42 33.38
C LYS A 632 16.68 15.69 32.31
N GLU A 633 17.30 14.82 31.52
CA GLU A 633 16.80 14.03 30.38
C GLU A 633 16.32 14.87 29.18
N THR A 634 15.90 16.12 29.41
CA THR A 634 15.46 17.04 28.35
C THR A 634 15.82 18.47 28.74
N ILE A 635 16.43 19.22 27.82
CA ILE A 635 16.74 20.65 27.98
C ILE A 635 16.21 21.44 26.80
N THR A 636 15.74 22.63 27.06
CA THR A 636 15.27 23.57 26.03
C THR A 636 16.43 24.29 25.37
N GLY A 637 16.26 24.79 24.14
CA GLY A 637 17.27 25.59 23.45
C GLY A 637 17.69 26.84 24.23
N LYS A 638 16.73 27.48 24.93
CA LYS A 638 17.01 28.64 25.81
C LYS A 638 17.95 28.25 26.97
N GLU A 639 17.70 27.13 27.63
CA GLU A 639 18.56 26.63 28.70
C GLU A 639 19.95 26.23 28.17
N PHE A 640 20.00 25.55 27.05
CA PHE A 640 21.25 25.20 26.39
C PHE A 640 22.06 26.42 26.03
N MET A 641 21.48 27.42 25.37
CA MET A 641 22.15 28.64 24.98
C MET A 641 22.61 29.48 26.21
N LYS A 642 21.80 29.49 27.28
CA LYS A 642 22.22 30.15 28.53
C LYS A 642 23.47 29.56 29.10
N ILE A 643 23.54 28.23 29.25
CA ILE A 643 24.73 27.53 29.76
C ILE A 643 25.94 27.74 28.81
N PHE A 644 25.69 27.62 27.49
CA PHE A 644 26.72 27.80 26.47
C PHE A 644 27.36 29.21 26.53
N ARG A 645 26.51 30.27 26.57
CA ARG A 645 26.97 31.65 26.65
C ARG A 645 27.69 31.96 27.96
N GLU A 646 27.19 31.44 29.10
CA GLU A 646 27.81 31.59 30.39
C GLU A 646 29.22 31.01 30.41
N MET A 647 29.41 29.79 29.92
CA MET A 647 30.73 29.15 29.87
C MET A 647 31.68 29.78 28.84
N LYS A 648 31.15 30.38 27.75
CA LYS A 648 31.93 31.12 26.77
C LYS A 648 32.23 32.57 27.19
N GLY A 649 31.63 33.07 28.27
CA GLY A 649 31.74 34.47 28.68
C GLY A 649 31.06 35.44 27.69
N LEU A 650 30.00 34.97 26.99
CA LEU A 650 29.23 35.78 26.03
C LEU A 650 28.06 36.46 26.75
N PRO A 651 27.62 37.64 26.28
CA PRO A 651 26.41 38.31 26.82
C PRO A 651 25.16 37.45 26.71
N GLN A 652 24.32 37.47 27.72
CA GLN A 652 23.01 36.83 27.70
C GLN A 652 22.04 37.59 26.76
N GLU A 653 21.05 36.93 26.20
CA GLU A 653 20.09 37.59 25.26
C GLU A 653 19.26 38.68 25.93
N GLU A 654 18.92 38.50 27.20
CA GLU A 654 18.18 39.48 27.98
C GLU A 654 18.95 40.82 28.14
N ASP A 655 20.27 40.77 28.07
CA ASP A 655 21.12 41.97 28.12
C ASP A 655 21.13 42.75 26.79
N LYS A 656 20.76 42.13 25.66
CA LYS A 656 20.68 42.79 24.35
C LYS A 656 19.39 43.58 24.15
N GLU A 657 18.27 43.13 24.69
CA GLU A 657 17.00 43.90 24.66
C GLU A 657 17.07 45.14 25.57
N ALA A 658 17.85 45.06 26.67
CA ALA A 658 18.07 46.18 27.54
C ALA A 658 19.06 47.24 27.00
N LEU A 659 19.82 46.93 25.92
CA LEU A 659 20.79 47.79 25.29
C LEU A 659 20.34 48.44 23.99
N MET A 660 19.13 48.13 23.50
CA MET A 660 18.54 48.85 22.39
C MET A 660 17.91 50.18 22.91
N PRO A 661 18.31 51.34 22.43
CA PRO A 661 17.61 52.59 22.75
C PRO A 661 16.18 52.51 22.21
N ASP A 662 15.28 52.98 23.02
CA ASP A 662 13.85 53.11 22.71
C ASP A 662 13.65 54.11 21.55
N ASP A 663 13.74 53.65 20.30
CA ASP A 663 13.57 54.48 19.09
C ASP A 663 12.09 54.78 18.75
N THR A 664 11.17 54.64 19.71
CA THR A 664 9.75 54.89 19.50
C THR A 664 9.31 56.36 19.51
N GLU A 665 10.26 57.35 19.57
CA GLU A 665 9.90 58.80 19.57
C GLU A 665 10.25 59.57 18.29
N LYS A 666 10.84 58.97 17.24
CA LYS A 666 11.21 59.73 16.03
C LYS A 666 10.25 59.63 14.84
N ASP A 667 9.37 58.67 14.76
CA ASP A 667 8.53 58.49 13.56
C ASP A 667 7.15 59.19 13.59
N LYS A 668 6.89 60.09 14.54
CA LYS A 668 5.64 60.87 14.57
C LYS A 668 5.73 62.32 14.03
N LYS A 669 6.87 62.74 13.50
CA LYS A 669 6.98 64.12 12.98
C LYS A 669 7.10 64.34 11.49
N ASP A 670 7.35 63.30 10.70
CA ASP A 670 7.61 63.49 9.25
C ASP A 670 6.54 62.96 8.28
N SER A 671 5.33 62.59 8.76
CA SER A 671 4.24 62.17 7.87
C SER A 671 3.23 63.29 7.51
N LYS A 672 3.65 64.58 7.54
CA LYS A 672 2.78 65.74 7.20
C LYS A 672 3.41 66.70 6.22
N ALA A 673 4.13 66.25 5.21
CA ALA A 673 4.50 67.10 4.08
C ALA A 673 4.88 66.20 2.87
N ALA A 674 3.94 65.94 2.00
CA ALA A 674 4.11 65.81 0.54
C ALA A 674 2.83 65.24 -0.09
N PHE A 675 1.83 66.06 -0.22
CA PHE A 675 0.86 65.98 -1.32
C PHE A 675 1.10 67.20 -2.18
N VAL A 676 1.85 66.99 -3.27
CA VAL A 676 1.93 67.94 -4.39
C VAL A 676 1.62 67.15 -5.65
N SER A 677 0.61 67.64 -6.32
CA SER A 677 0.06 67.32 -7.61
C SER A 677 1.07 66.96 -8.71
N ASP A 678 0.83 65.87 -9.40
CA ASP A 678 1.31 65.63 -10.77
C ASP A 678 0.19 65.90 -11.77
N ASP A 679 0.26 67.08 -12.37
CA ASP A 679 -0.19 67.35 -13.71
C ASP A 679 1.06 67.71 -14.49
N MET A 680 1.42 66.92 -15.47
CA MET A 680 2.14 67.25 -16.74
C MET A 680 2.85 66.00 -17.27
N PHE A 681 2.25 65.40 -18.29
CA PHE A 681 2.96 65.01 -19.53
C PHE A 681 1.91 64.48 -20.53
N GLU A 682 1.36 65.41 -21.30
CA GLU A 682 1.05 65.24 -22.72
C GLU A 682 2.34 65.59 -23.51
N ASP A 683 2.82 64.58 -24.26
CA ASP A 683 3.22 64.69 -25.70
C ASP A 683 3.67 63.26 -26.15
#